data_0492c2f43dda6439a0ed9ed7eed6ac90
#
_entry.id   0492c2f43dda6439a0ed9ed7eed6ac90
#
_cell.length_a   1.000
_cell.length_b   1.000
_cell.length_c   1.000
_cell.angle_alpha   90.00
_cell.angle_beta   90.00
_cell.angle_gamma   90.00
#
_symmetry.space_group_name_H-M   'P 1'
#
loop_
_entity.id
_entity.type
_entity.pdbx_description
1 polymer ?
#
loop_
_entity_poly.entity_id
_entity_poly.type
_entity_poly.pdbx_seq_one_letter_code
_entity_poly.pdbx_strand_id
1 'polypeptide(L)'
;MSNGACEGCTCGRANGSSNGAAEPVSLLAPPSTASGASVPLPRSFTAPTDERTTFYQPTAAEGIEAAVPLRSKKWFNDEEDPGMTGIYLERYLNDGVTLGELALQNKPIIGIAQTGSDLAPCNRHHLQLAKRVRDGILAAGGTPMEFPCHPIQETGKRPTAMLDRNLSYLSLVEVLYGYPLDGIVLLTGCDKTTPALLMAAATVNIPAICLNVGPMLNGYSGDNTRLMGSGSVAWDNRALYATGQIDAAQFVQGMATSAPSIGHCNTMGTASTMNALAEALGMALPGSSAIPAAYRERGACAYATGRRIVDLVREDLKPSDILTKEAFENAIACCTAIGGSTNAPIHLNAVAKHIGVALDCDDWDRVGYELPVLVNIKPAGQYLCEEYYRAGGLPAVQAELLRNNKLPHPSAVTVSGRSVSDNVKGDVSRDRRVILDFDKPLTQKGGFINLKGNLFDSAIMKTSVIKPAFRERWLSNPDDPMAFEGPVVIFDGPEDYHARIDKTPGITEKSILIMRGAGPQGYPGAAEVVNMLPPAELIQQGIELPCIGDGRQSGTCGTPAILNASPEAADGGLLGYLKDGDVVRVDLLKRSANAELTPEEIKERRAAMPSYKGPKSQTPWQKMFRESVAQLADGMVIKEAVEFQRIAQTMPIPRQNH
;
A
#
# COMPACT_ATOMS: atom_id res chain seq x y z
N MET A 1 16.14 21.53 48.81
CA MET A 1 15.37 22.29 49.80
C MET A 1 14.01 22.50 49.13
N SER A 2 12.86 22.02 49.51
CA SER A 2 12.32 21.52 50.78
C SER A 2 11.24 20.48 50.49
N ASN A 3 11.18 19.51 51.40
CA ASN A 3 10.20 18.43 51.47
C ASN A 3 8.75 18.95 51.65
N GLY A 4 7.82 18.21 51.08
CA GLY A 4 6.40 18.24 51.41
C GLY A 4 5.82 16.86 51.34
N ALA A 5 5.72 16.19 52.49
CA ALA A 5 5.05 14.92 52.68
C ALA A 5 3.53 15.11 52.73
N CYS A 6 2.77 14.21 52.19
CA CYS A 6 1.34 14.07 52.43
C CYS A 6 1.07 12.74 53.17
N GLU A 7 0.66 12.86 54.43
CA GLU A 7 0.18 11.81 55.28
C GLU A 7 -1.28 11.45 54.95
N GLY A 8 -1.66 10.20 55.14
CA GLY A 8 -2.96 9.80 55.64
C GLY A 8 -3.92 9.12 54.66
N CYS A 9 -3.84 7.80 54.56
CA CYS A 9 -5.04 6.96 54.37
C CYS A 9 -4.90 5.64 55.17
N THR A 10 -5.58 5.59 56.30
CA THR A 10 -5.78 4.42 57.14
C THR A 10 -6.89 3.53 56.54
N CYS A 11 -6.56 2.31 56.16
CA CYS A 11 -7.56 1.25 55.98
C CYS A 11 -7.49 0.25 57.11
N GLY A 12 -8.58 0.18 57.87
CA GLY A 12 -8.76 -0.72 59.00
C GLY A 12 -8.84 -2.21 58.61
N ARG A 13 -8.14 -3.02 59.38
CA ARG A 13 -8.29 -4.46 59.42
C ARG A 13 -9.56 -4.84 60.17
N ALA A 14 -10.37 -5.72 59.58
CA ALA A 14 -11.36 -6.52 60.32
C ALA A 14 -10.96 -7.99 60.16
N ASN A 15 -10.56 -8.62 61.28
CA ASN A 15 -10.44 -10.06 61.45
C ASN A 15 -11.84 -10.68 61.63
N GLY A 16 -12.10 -11.76 60.92
CA GLY A 16 -13.26 -12.61 61.11
C GLY A 16 -12.96 -14.03 60.60
N SER A 17 -12.55 -14.88 61.50
CA SER A 17 -12.37 -16.32 61.27
C SER A 17 -13.72 -17.02 61.23
N SER A 18 -13.99 -17.86 60.22
CA SER A 18 -14.87 -19.02 60.36
C SER A 18 -14.46 -20.10 59.36
N ASN A 19 -14.02 -21.22 59.89
CA ASN A 19 -13.79 -22.48 59.22
C ASN A 19 -15.11 -23.03 58.67
N GLY A 20 -15.15 -23.31 57.37
CA GLY A 20 -16.16 -24.10 56.71
C GLY A 20 -15.49 -25.05 55.74
N ALA A 21 -15.36 -26.30 56.08
CA ALA A 21 -14.84 -27.35 55.22
C ALA A 21 -15.82 -27.60 54.08
N ALA A 22 -15.35 -27.45 52.85
CA ALA A 22 -16.08 -27.83 51.63
C ALA A 22 -15.89 -29.34 51.40
N GLU A 23 -16.98 -30.07 51.35
CA GLU A 23 -17.01 -31.48 50.95
C GLU A 23 -16.68 -31.62 49.44
N PRO A 24 -16.03 -32.75 49.04
CA PRO A 24 -15.70 -32.98 47.65
C PRO A 24 -16.96 -33.35 46.83
N VAL A 25 -17.19 -32.65 45.74
CA VAL A 25 -18.24 -32.97 44.76
C VAL A 25 -17.90 -34.33 44.11
N SER A 26 -18.74 -35.31 44.38
CA SER A 26 -18.72 -36.66 43.79
C SER A 26 -19.03 -36.57 42.31
N LEU A 27 -18.12 -37.03 41.44
CA LEU A 27 -18.35 -37.29 40.04
C LEU A 27 -19.36 -38.47 39.92
N LEU A 28 -20.55 -38.16 39.45
CA LEU A 28 -21.57 -39.16 39.11
C LEU A 28 -21.09 -40.02 37.94
N ALA A 29 -21.08 -41.33 38.13
CA ALA A 29 -20.83 -42.32 37.09
C ALA A 29 -21.93 -42.28 36.01
N PRO A 30 -21.61 -42.60 34.75
CA PRO A 30 -22.61 -42.60 33.68
C PRO A 30 -23.64 -43.74 33.90
N PRO A 31 -24.91 -43.51 33.57
CA PRO A 31 -25.94 -44.54 33.67
C PRO A 31 -25.73 -45.62 32.60
N SER A 32 -25.91 -46.87 33.03
CA SER A 32 -25.83 -48.07 32.21
C SER A 32 -26.88 -48.09 31.09
N THR A 33 -26.47 -48.59 29.98
CA THR A 33 -27.17 -49.01 28.77
C THR A 33 -28.66 -49.38 28.94
N ALA A 34 -29.52 -48.60 28.26
CA ALA A 34 -30.84 -49.07 27.81
C ALA A 34 -30.81 -49.12 26.29
N SER A 35 -31.24 -50.25 25.78
CA SER A 35 -31.26 -50.68 24.37
C SER A 35 -32.18 -49.84 23.47
N GLY A 36 -31.71 -49.51 22.31
CA GLY A 36 -32.49 -49.54 21.08
C GLY A 36 -33.44 -48.41 20.79
N ALA A 37 -32.90 -47.30 20.27
CA ALA A 37 -33.48 -46.55 19.17
C ALA A 37 -32.35 -45.73 18.55
N SER A 38 -31.92 -46.08 17.35
CA SER A 38 -31.00 -45.27 16.52
C SER A 38 -31.73 -43.97 16.16
N VAL A 39 -31.39 -42.89 16.84
CA VAL A 39 -31.69 -41.54 16.37
C VAL A 39 -30.86 -41.37 15.08
N PRO A 40 -31.46 -41.08 13.91
CA PRO A 40 -30.69 -40.81 12.72
C PRO A 40 -29.83 -39.57 13.02
N LEU A 41 -28.52 -39.71 12.93
CA LEU A 41 -27.61 -38.57 12.88
C LEU A 41 -28.16 -37.63 11.80
N PRO A 42 -28.27 -36.30 12.06
CA PRO A 42 -28.64 -35.37 11.03
C PRO A 42 -27.66 -35.57 9.87
N ARG A 43 -28.22 -35.74 8.67
CA ARG A 43 -27.47 -35.86 7.42
C ARG A 43 -26.35 -34.86 7.49
N SER A 44 -25.12 -35.32 7.24
CA SER A 44 -23.92 -34.50 7.15
C SER A 44 -24.29 -33.13 6.58
N PHE A 45 -24.04 -32.09 7.35
CA PHE A 45 -23.92 -30.74 6.80
C PHE A 45 -22.77 -30.83 5.80
N THR A 46 -23.06 -31.19 4.58
CA THR A 46 -22.26 -30.73 3.46
C THR A 46 -22.51 -29.22 3.45
N ALA A 47 -21.61 -28.47 4.10
CA ALA A 47 -21.49 -27.07 3.83
C ALA A 47 -21.49 -26.95 2.30
N PRO A 48 -22.27 -26.04 1.70
CA PRO A 48 -22.12 -25.77 0.29
C PRO A 48 -20.63 -25.53 0.11
N THR A 49 -19.99 -26.41 -0.65
CA THR A 49 -18.64 -26.21 -1.11
C THR A 49 -18.73 -25.03 -2.05
N ASP A 50 -18.65 -23.84 -1.45
CA ASP A 50 -18.41 -22.62 -2.21
C ASP A 50 -17.00 -22.80 -2.78
N GLU A 51 -16.91 -23.22 -4.05
CA GLU A 51 -15.65 -23.41 -4.77
C GLU A 51 -14.77 -22.15 -4.70
N ARG A 52 -15.33 -21.05 -4.25
CA ARG A 52 -14.70 -19.74 -4.07
C ARG A 52 -13.93 -19.55 -2.75
N THR A 53 -14.01 -20.49 -1.81
CA THR A 53 -13.16 -20.49 -0.59
C THR A 53 -11.88 -21.29 -0.74
N THR A 54 -11.65 -21.91 -1.87
CA THR A 54 -10.38 -22.56 -2.17
C THR A 54 -9.47 -21.59 -2.89
N PHE A 55 -8.75 -20.76 -2.13
CA PHE A 55 -7.74 -19.83 -2.64
C PHE A 55 -6.62 -20.52 -3.44
N TYR A 56 -6.40 -21.77 -3.18
CA TYR A 56 -5.40 -22.59 -3.84
C TYR A 56 -5.71 -24.08 -3.62
N GLN A 57 -5.87 -24.82 -4.71
CA GLN A 57 -5.86 -26.29 -4.69
C GLN A 57 -4.43 -26.72 -4.97
N PRO A 58 -3.76 -27.46 -4.06
CA PRO A 58 -2.44 -27.97 -4.35
C PRO A 58 -2.52 -28.89 -5.57
N THR A 59 -1.67 -28.66 -6.54
CA THR A 59 -1.29 -29.71 -7.47
C THR A 59 -0.62 -30.77 -6.62
N ALA A 60 -1.16 -31.98 -6.55
CA ALA A 60 -0.66 -33.07 -5.72
C ALA A 60 0.83 -33.27 -5.97
N ALA A 61 1.65 -32.93 -4.99
CA ALA A 61 3.08 -33.09 -5.10
C ALA A 61 3.72 -33.36 -3.73
N GLU A 62 3.28 -34.40 -3.08
CA GLU A 62 4.17 -35.12 -2.17
C GLU A 62 5.25 -35.78 -3.04
N GLY A 63 6.48 -35.25 -3.01
CA GLY A 63 7.65 -35.85 -3.65
C GLY A 63 8.18 -35.22 -4.94
N ILE A 64 7.71 -34.01 -5.35
CA ILE A 64 8.38 -33.30 -6.45
C ILE A 64 9.69 -32.68 -5.89
N GLU A 65 10.83 -33.12 -6.43
CA GLU A 65 12.10 -32.45 -6.24
C GLU A 65 12.02 -31.02 -6.81
N ALA A 66 12.74 -30.09 -6.18
CA ALA A 66 12.85 -28.72 -6.70
C ALA A 66 13.46 -28.75 -8.12
N ALA A 67 12.92 -27.93 -9.04
CA ALA A 67 13.41 -27.85 -10.41
C ALA A 67 14.89 -27.40 -10.49
N VAL A 68 15.34 -26.66 -9.45
CA VAL A 68 16.73 -26.22 -9.29
C VAL A 68 17.22 -26.53 -7.87
N PRO A 69 18.54 -26.66 -7.66
CA PRO A 69 19.10 -26.84 -6.33
C PRO A 69 18.67 -25.73 -5.38
N LEU A 70 18.30 -26.09 -4.15
CA LEU A 70 17.96 -25.12 -3.11
C LEU A 70 19.17 -24.24 -2.77
N ARG A 71 18.94 -22.93 -2.70
CA ARG A 71 19.98 -21.95 -2.37
C ARG A 71 20.52 -22.15 -0.93
N SER A 72 19.64 -22.54 -0.01
CA SER A 72 19.98 -22.84 1.39
C SER A 72 21.01 -23.93 1.59
N LYS A 73 21.20 -24.83 0.60
CA LYS A 73 22.23 -25.89 0.66
C LYS A 73 23.64 -25.36 0.80
N LYS A 74 23.94 -24.16 0.25
CA LYS A 74 25.25 -23.54 0.38
C LYS A 74 25.57 -23.08 1.81
N TRP A 75 24.60 -23.04 2.71
CA TRP A 75 24.82 -22.83 4.15
C TRP A 75 24.78 -24.14 4.94
N PHE A 76 23.83 -25.03 4.65
CA PHE A 76 23.51 -26.15 5.53
C PHE A 76 23.89 -27.51 4.99
N ASN A 77 24.38 -27.61 3.77
CA ASN A 77 24.81 -28.86 3.15
C ASN A 77 25.84 -28.61 2.03
N ASP A 78 26.85 -27.80 2.32
CA ASP A 78 27.96 -27.55 1.40
C ASP A 78 29.03 -28.62 1.59
N GLU A 79 29.15 -29.56 0.66
CA GLU A 79 30.11 -30.64 0.68
C GLU A 79 31.55 -30.12 0.50
N GLU A 80 31.73 -28.96 -0.12
CA GLU A 80 33.04 -28.32 -0.33
C GLU A 80 33.56 -27.65 0.95
N ASP A 81 32.65 -27.25 1.87
CA ASP A 81 33.01 -26.60 3.14
C ASP A 81 32.18 -27.13 4.33
N PRO A 82 32.47 -28.38 4.78
CA PRO A 82 31.77 -28.95 5.91
C PRO A 82 32.03 -28.22 7.24
N GLY A 83 33.13 -27.47 7.34
CA GLY A 83 33.46 -26.68 8.51
C GLY A 83 32.46 -25.53 8.71
N MET A 84 32.21 -24.76 7.67
CA MET A 84 31.21 -23.70 7.69
C MET A 84 29.80 -24.23 7.82
N THR A 85 29.47 -25.32 7.11
CA THR A 85 28.18 -26.01 7.26
C THR A 85 27.91 -26.35 8.73
N GLY A 86 28.88 -26.92 9.44
CA GLY A 86 28.78 -27.26 10.86
C GLY A 86 28.54 -26.03 11.75
N ILE A 87 29.24 -24.93 11.51
CA ILE A 87 29.08 -23.67 12.25
C ILE A 87 27.68 -23.08 12.07
N TYR A 88 27.16 -23.07 10.85
CA TYR A 88 25.81 -22.59 10.60
C TYR A 88 24.75 -23.49 11.23
N LEU A 89 24.86 -24.81 11.06
CA LEU A 89 23.91 -25.78 11.63
C LEU A 89 23.83 -25.68 13.16
N GLU A 90 24.99 -25.59 13.86
CA GLU A 90 25.04 -25.51 15.32
C GLU A 90 24.09 -24.44 15.87
N ARG A 91 24.03 -23.27 15.24
CA ARG A 91 23.20 -22.14 15.72
C ARG A 91 21.72 -22.38 15.56
N TYR A 92 21.31 -23.00 14.47
CA TYR A 92 19.89 -23.25 14.21
C TYR A 92 19.33 -24.46 14.96
N LEU A 93 20.17 -25.40 15.34
CA LEU A 93 19.73 -26.58 16.11
C LEU A 93 19.32 -26.24 17.55
N ASN A 94 19.70 -25.07 18.08
CA ASN A 94 19.32 -24.61 19.41
C ASN A 94 17.84 -24.37 19.61
N ASP A 95 17.08 -24.11 18.54
CA ASP A 95 15.67 -23.71 18.60
C ASP A 95 14.71 -24.80 18.07
N GLY A 96 15.07 -26.05 18.25
CA GLY A 96 14.22 -27.18 17.89
C GLY A 96 14.13 -27.51 16.41
N VAL A 97 14.87 -26.81 15.56
CA VAL A 97 15.05 -27.20 14.15
C VAL A 97 15.98 -28.41 14.10
N THR A 98 15.60 -29.45 13.39
CA THR A 98 16.39 -30.69 13.35
C THR A 98 17.44 -30.64 12.23
N LEU A 99 18.53 -31.39 12.42
CA LEU A 99 19.54 -31.56 11.39
C LEU A 99 18.95 -32.07 10.09
N GLY A 100 17.99 -33.01 10.17
CA GLY A 100 17.28 -33.54 9.01
C GLY A 100 16.44 -32.48 8.26
N GLU A 101 15.94 -31.47 8.95
CA GLU A 101 15.16 -30.38 8.32
C GLU A 101 16.05 -29.41 7.57
N LEU A 102 17.26 -29.17 8.04
CA LEU A 102 18.18 -28.21 7.43
C LEU A 102 19.13 -28.85 6.41
N ALA A 103 19.75 -29.98 6.75
CA ALA A 103 20.84 -30.56 5.96
C ALA A 103 20.44 -31.79 5.13
N LEU A 104 19.65 -32.71 5.72
CA LEU A 104 19.43 -34.04 5.13
C LEU A 104 18.13 -34.18 4.36
N GLN A 105 17.16 -33.30 4.60
CA GLN A 105 15.90 -33.28 3.86
C GLN A 105 15.92 -32.11 2.87
N ASN A 106 15.56 -32.36 1.62
CA ASN A 106 15.41 -31.34 0.56
C ASN A 106 14.20 -30.42 0.82
N LYS A 107 14.09 -29.88 2.05
CA LYS A 107 13.01 -28.97 2.43
C LYS A 107 13.41 -27.53 2.12
N PRO A 108 12.60 -26.80 1.35
CA PRO A 108 12.84 -25.36 1.14
C PRO A 108 12.76 -24.58 2.44
N ILE A 109 13.69 -23.66 2.64
CA ILE A 109 13.68 -22.70 3.76
C ILE A 109 12.96 -21.45 3.32
N ILE A 110 11.83 -21.18 3.96
CA ILE A 110 10.93 -20.09 3.59
C ILE A 110 10.98 -18.99 4.63
N GLY A 111 11.42 -17.81 4.21
CA GLY A 111 11.35 -16.62 5.03
C GLY A 111 9.91 -16.11 5.19
N ILE A 112 9.60 -15.53 6.34
CA ILE A 112 8.36 -14.78 6.58
C ILE A 112 8.78 -13.37 7.00
N ALA A 113 8.68 -12.42 6.05
CA ALA A 113 9.03 -11.02 6.26
C ALA A 113 7.94 -10.33 7.08
N GLN A 114 8.11 -10.29 8.41
CA GLN A 114 7.11 -9.83 9.37
C GLN A 114 7.10 -8.30 9.49
N THR A 115 6.02 -7.66 9.05
CA THR A 115 5.81 -6.21 9.18
C THR A 115 4.87 -5.82 10.33
N GLY A 116 4.28 -6.79 11.00
CA GLY A 116 3.40 -6.56 12.16
C GLY A 116 4.19 -5.98 13.33
N SER A 117 3.68 -4.88 13.89
CA SER A 117 4.30 -4.15 15.01
C SER A 117 3.27 -3.30 15.73
N ASP A 118 3.51 -3.00 17.01
CA ASP A 118 2.71 -2.02 17.75
C ASP A 118 2.87 -0.59 17.20
N LEU A 119 4.01 -0.30 16.55
CA LEU A 119 4.24 0.98 15.85
C LEU A 119 3.54 1.05 14.49
N ALA A 120 3.06 -0.06 13.96
CA ALA A 120 2.39 -0.15 12.67
C ALA A 120 0.99 -0.80 12.81
N PRO A 121 -0.02 -0.11 13.40
CA PRO A 121 -1.34 -0.66 13.65
C PRO A 121 -2.02 -1.25 12.42
N CYS A 122 -1.82 -0.66 11.23
CA CYS A 122 -2.34 -1.21 9.98
C CYS A 122 -1.84 -2.62 9.68
N ASN A 123 -0.63 -2.97 10.14
CA ASN A 123 0.00 -4.27 9.90
C ASN A 123 -0.04 -5.19 11.13
N ARG A 124 -0.49 -4.72 12.29
CA ARG A 124 -0.43 -5.47 13.57
C ARG A 124 -1.01 -6.88 13.44
N HIS A 125 -2.08 -7.06 12.67
CA HIS A 125 -2.71 -8.38 12.50
C HIS A 125 -1.77 -9.43 11.89
N HIS A 126 -0.70 -9.04 11.21
CA HIS A 126 0.31 -9.95 10.71
C HIS A 126 1.02 -10.74 11.81
N LEU A 127 1.08 -10.24 13.07
CA LEU A 127 1.57 -11.01 14.22
C LEU A 127 0.76 -12.31 14.45
N GLN A 128 -0.49 -12.36 13.99
CA GLN A 128 -1.33 -13.55 14.03
C GLN A 128 -1.32 -14.31 12.70
N LEU A 129 -1.35 -13.60 11.57
CA LEU A 129 -1.37 -14.21 10.24
C LEU A 129 -0.08 -14.97 9.94
N ALA A 130 1.08 -14.51 10.42
CA ALA A 130 2.36 -15.22 10.28
C ALA A 130 2.31 -16.64 10.82
N LYS A 131 1.56 -16.89 11.91
CA LYS A 131 1.36 -18.24 12.46
C LYS A 131 0.62 -19.14 11.47
N ARG A 132 -0.38 -18.60 10.77
CA ARG A 132 -1.13 -19.35 9.74
C ARG A 132 -0.29 -19.60 8.48
N VAL A 133 0.58 -18.64 8.12
CA VAL A 133 1.57 -18.83 7.05
C VAL A 133 2.54 -19.96 7.42
N ARG A 134 3.07 -19.94 8.65
CA ARG A 134 3.95 -21.00 9.19
C ARG A 134 3.29 -22.38 9.11
N ASP A 135 2.01 -22.49 9.54
CA ASP A 135 1.24 -23.73 9.43
C ASP A 135 1.16 -24.23 7.97
N GLY A 136 0.93 -23.32 7.02
CA GLY A 136 0.85 -23.62 5.59
C GLY A 136 2.18 -24.10 5.02
N ILE A 137 3.29 -23.44 5.38
CA ILE A 137 4.65 -23.83 4.95
C ILE A 137 4.99 -25.24 5.45
N LEU A 138 4.76 -25.50 6.76
CA LEU A 138 5.01 -26.83 7.35
C LEU A 138 4.15 -27.91 6.67
N ALA A 139 2.87 -27.65 6.44
CA ALA A 139 1.97 -28.60 5.77
C ALA A 139 2.37 -28.89 4.32
N ALA A 140 3.09 -27.98 3.66
CA ALA A 140 3.62 -28.19 2.30
C ALA A 140 5.04 -28.78 2.30
N GLY A 141 5.62 -29.08 3.46
CA GLY A 141 6.95 -29.65 3.58
C GLY A 141 8.11 -28.65 3.49
N GLY A 142 7.88 -27.38 3.76
CA GLY A 142 8.92 -26.35 3.89
C GLY A 142 9.30 -26.09 5.36
N THR A 143 10.42 -25.40 5.58
CA THR A 143 10.89 -24.95 6.90
C THR A 143 10.69 -23.44 7.02
N PRO A 144 9.79 -22.94 7.89
CA PRO A 144 9.51 -21.51 8.03
C PRO A 144 10.52 -20.80 8.93
N MET A 145 11.02 -19.64 8.49
CA MET A 145 11.87 -18.74 9.30
C MET A 145 11.27 -17.33 9.28
N GLU A 146 10.71 -16.91 10.41
CA GLU A 146 10.12 -15.58 10.59
C GLU A 146 11.16 -14.59 11.08
N PHE A 147 11.19 -13.38 10.51
CA PHE A 147 12.07 -12.28 10.91
C PHE A 147 11.37 -10.92 10.80
N PRO A 148 11.74 -9.94 11.66
CA PRO A 148 11.11 -8.62 11.64
C PRO A 148 11.59 -7.77 10.47
N CYS A 149 10.68 -7.01 9.86
CA CYS A 149 10.99 -5.93 8.95
C CYS A 149 10.87 -4.57 9.65
N HIS A 150 11.48 -3.54 9.08
CA HIS A 150 11.37 -2.17 9.56
C HIS A 150 9.89 -1.73 9.63
N PRO A 151 9.39 -1.26 10.79
CA PRO A 151 8.00 -0.88 10.95
C PRO A 151 7.69 0.43 10.21
N ILE A 152 6.64 0.42 9.39
CA ILE A 152 6.17 1.60 8.65
C ILE A 152 4.68 1.80 8.90
N GLN A 153 4.32 3.01 9.37
CA GLN A 153 2.93 3.43 9.55
C GLN A 153 2.74 4.82 8.93
N GLU A 154 1.90 4.93 7.89
CA GLU A 154 1.73 6.18 7.13
C GLU A 154 1.33 7.36 8.02
N THR A 155 0.37 7.18 8.90
CA THR A 155 -0.16 8.26 9.74
C THR A 155 0.61 8.48 11.04
N GLY A 156 1.58 7.64 11.38
CA GLY A 156 2.31 7.70 12.66
C GLY A 156 3.75 8.16 12.55
N LYS A 157 4.35 8.03 11.37
CA LYS A 157 5.78 8.32 11.16
C LYS A 157 6.02 9.77 10.72
N ARG A 158 7.01 10.43 11.35
CA ARG A 158 7.51 11.76 10.97
C ARG A 158 8.93 11.69 10.43
N PRO A 159 9.31 12.52 9.45
CA PRO A 159 8.49 13.50 8.74
C PRO A 159 7.43 12.86 7.85
N THR A 160 7.69 11.69 7.25
CA THR A 160 6.73 10.91 6.46
C THR A 160 7.17 9.45 6.39
N ALA A 161 6.23 8.52 6.33
CA ALA A 161 6.50 7.09 6.17
C ALA A 161 7.16 6.76 4.81
N MET A 162 7.01 7.61 3.82
CA MET A 162 7.61 7.41 2.49
C MET A 162 9.15 7.47 2.53
N LEU A 163 9.73 8.22 3.48
CA LEU A 163 11.17 8.21 3.74
C LEU A 163 11.66 6.79 4.09
N ASP A 164 10.88 6.06 4.90
CA ASP A 164 11.25 4.74 5.39
C ASP A 164 10.98 3.63 4.36
N ARG A 165 10.24 3.89 3.27
CA ARG A 165 10.03 2.91 2.20
C ARG A 165 11.36 2.38 1.65
N ASN A 166 12.31 3.27 1.35
CA ASN A 166 13.62 2.89 0.85
C ASN A 166 14.52 2.28 1.93
N LEU A 167 14.41 2.72 3.18
CA LEU A 167 15.15 2.10 4.29
C LEU A 167 14.71 0.66 4.53
N SER A 168 13.40 0.40 4.53
CA SER A 168 12.83 -0.95 4.65
C SER A 168 13.23 -1.82 3.46
N TYR A 169 13.22 -1.27 2.24
CA TYR A 169 13.69 -1.95 1.04
C TYR A 169 15.15 -2.39 1.17
N LEU A 170 16.06 -1.48 1.49
CA LEU A 170 17.49 -1.78 1.62
C LEU A 170 17.75 -2.85 2.69
N SER A 171 17.13 -2.69 3.87
CA SER A 171 17.26 -3.65 4.96
C SER A 171 16.78 -5.05 4.54
N LEU A 172 15.67 -5.15 3.82
CA LEU A 172 15.14 -6.44 3.39
C LEU A 172 16.00 -7.09 2.29
N VAL A 173 16.58 -6.31 1.38
CA VAL A 173 17.52 -6.83 0.37
C VAL A 173 18.70 -7.55 1.06
N GLU A 174 19.29 -6.92 2.08
CA GLU A 174 20.40 -7.53 2.84
C GLU A 174 19.99 -8.84 3.51
N VAL A 175 18.78 -8.91 4.07
CA VAL A 175 18.27 -10.15 4.68
C VAL A 175 18.02 -11.22 3.61
N LEU A 176 17.33 -10.90 2.52
CA LEU A 176 17.00 -11.89 1.48
C LEU A 176 18.23 -12.43 0.76
N TYR A 177 19.26 -11.60 0.59
CA TYR A 177 20.48 -12.00 -0.09
C TYR A 177 21.47 -12.71 0.83
N GLY A 178 21.65 -12.22 2.06
CA GLY A 178 22.66 -12.68 3.00
C GLY A 178 22.29 -13.93 3.82
N TYR A 179 20.99 -14.31 3.89
CA TYR A 179 20.53 -15.45 4.67
C TYR A 179 20.10 -16.65 3.81
N PRO A 180 20.05 -17.86 4.37
CA PRO A 180 19.81 -19.11 3.63
C PRO A 180 18.34 -19.34 3.27
N LEU A 181 17.75 -18.40 2.56
CA LEU A 181 16.34 -18.44 2.17
C LEU A 181 16.17 -18.91 0.73
N ASP A 182 15.29 -19.89 0.49
CA ASP A 182 14.92 -20.38 -0.83
C ASP A 182 13.71 -19.65 -1.41
N GLY A 183 12.86 -19.10 -0.53
CA GLY A 183 11.68 -18.31 -0.91
C GLY A 183 11.21 -17.42 0.24
N ILE A 184 10.28 -16.52 -0.06
CA ILE A 184 9.83 -15.49 0.88
C ILE A 184 8.33 -15.23 0.81
N VAL A 185 7.66 -15.18 1.96
CA VAL A 185 6.33 -14.60 2.10
C VAL A 185 6.46 -13.17 2.59
N LEU A 186 5.96 -12.23 1.81
CA LEU A 186 5.96 -10.80 2.08
C LEU A 186 4.66 -10.42 2.79
N LEU A 187 4.70 -10.09 4.08
CA LEU A 187 3.52 -9.68 4.84
C LEU A 187 3.24 -8.19 4.57
N THR A 188 2.39 -7.90 3.59
CA THR A 188 2.09 -6.56 3.06
C THR A 188 0.82 -5.96 3.68
N GLY A 189 0.71 -4.63 3.70
CA GLY A 189 -0.47 -4.01 4.31
C GLY A 189 -0.53 -2.51 4.17
N CYS A 190 0.13 -1.77 5.07
CA CYS A 190 0.17 -0.31 5.06
C CYS A 190 0.83 0.23 3.78
N ASP A 191 0.52 1.46 3.45
CA ASP A 191 0.82 2.19 2.23
C ASP A 191 2.22 1.96 1.65
N LYS A 192 3.24 1.94 2.50
CA LYS A 192 4.64 1.91 2.09
C LYS A 192 5.30 0.55 2.30
N THR A 193 4.69 -0.34 3.09
CA THR A 193 5.23 -1.70 3.27
C THR A 193 5.10 -2.51 1.98
N THR A 194 3.94 -2.48 1.32
CA THR A 194 3.72 -3.24 0.09
C THR A 194 4.75 -2.93 -0.99
N PRO A 195 4.96 -1.65 -1.39
CA PRO A 195 5.99 -1.35 -2.39
C PRO A 195 7.42 -1.62 -1.91
N ALA A 196 7.75 -1.37 -0.64
CA ALA A 196 9.08 -1.63 -0.10
C ALA A 196 9.47 -3.12 -0.22
N LEU A 197 8.56 -4.02 0.16
CA LEU A 197 8.81 -5.45 0.12
C LEU A 197 8.84 -5.97 -1.33
N LEU A 198 7.98 -5.46 -2.22
CA LEU A 198 8.00 -5.81 -3.64
C LEU A 198 9.30 -5.35 -4.33
N MET A 199 9.80 -4.14 -4.01
CA MET A 199 11.10 -3.67 -4.50
C MET A 199 12.23 -4.61 -4.09
N ALA A 200 12.25 -5.08 -2.84
CA ALA A 200 13.26 -6.01 -2.35
C ALA A 200 13.16 -7.39 -3.03
N ALA A 201 11.95 -7.93 -3.18
CA ALA A 201 11.73 -9.17 -3.91
C ALA A 201 12.17 -9.06 -5.38
N ALA A 202 11.89 -7.93 -6.03
CA ALA A 202 12.34 -7.63 -7.40
C ALA A 202 13.86 -7.59 -7.52
N THR A 203 14.53 -6.93 -6.55
CA THR A 203 15.99 -6.81 -6.54
C THR A 203 16.68 -8.15 -6.32
N VAL A 204 16.22 -8.94 -5.33
CA VAL A 204 16.88 -10.22 -5.00
C VAL A 204 16.47 -11.34 -5.94
N ASN A 205 15.19 -11.38 -6.32
CA ASN A 205 14.62 -12.31 -7.29
C ASN A 205 14.67 -13.79 -6.88
N ILE A 206 14.41 -14.09 -5.61
CA ILE A 206 14.05 -15.46 -5.17
C ILE A 206 12.52 -15.62 -5.23
N PRO A 207 11.98 -16.85 -5.30
CA PRO A 207 10.54 -17.09 -5.25
C PRO A 207 9.86 -16.31 -4.12
N ALA A 208 8.83 -15.54 -4.47
CA ALA A 208 8.21 -14.59 -3.55
C ALA A 208 6.69 -14.52 -3.74
N ILE A 209 5.95 -14.34 -2.64
CA ILE A 209 4.49 -14.16 -2.66
C ILE A 209 4.07 -13.15 -1.59
N CYS A 210 3.12 -12.26 -1.94
CA CYS A 210 2.52 -11.32 -1.00
C CYS A 210 1.35 -11.94 -0.23
N LEU A 211 1.28 -11.66 1.06
CA LEU A 211 0.09 -11.83 1.88
C LEU A 211 -0.37 -10.46 2.38
N ASN A 212 -1.50 -9.99 1.88
CA ASN A 212 -2.10 -8.74 2.29
C ASN A 212 -2.77 -8.86 3.66
N VAL A 213 -2.64 -7.83 4.53
CA VAL A 213 -3.30 -7.85 5.86
C VAL A 213 -4.82 -7.70 5.75
N GLY A 214 -5.29 -7.01 4.73
CA GLY A 214 -6.69 -6.70 4.47
C GLY A 214 -7.19 -5.39 5.09
N PRO A 215 -8.28 -4.81 4.54
CA PRO A 215 -8.89 -3.60 5.06
C PRO A 215 -9.65 -3.84 6.37
N MET A 216 -9.87 -2.77 7.13
CA MET A 216 -10.83 -2.74 8.24
C MET A 216 -12.25 -2.98 7.74
N LEU A 217 -13.14 -3.36 8.65
CA LEU A 217 -14.59 -3.38 8.45
C LEU A 217 -15.12 -1.96 8.22
N ASN A 218 -16.38 -1.85 7.84
CA ASN A 218 -17.04 -0.57 7.66
C ASN A 218 -17.16 0.21 8.96
N GLY A 219 -16.76 1.49 8.91
CA GLY A 219 -17.09 2.46 9.94
C GLY A 219 -18.47 3.07 9.69
N TYR A 220 -19.14 3.50 10.76
CA TYR A 220 -20.45 4.15 10.68
C TYR A 220 -20.47 5.41 11.54
N SER A 221 -21.29 6.40 11.14
CA SER A 221 -21.62 7.53 12.01
C SER A 221 -22.29 7.08 13.31
N GLY A 222 -22.27 7.93 14.34
CA GLY A 222 -22.82 7.56 15.65
C GLY A 222 -24.31 7.17 15.63
N ASP A 223 -25.06 7.63 14.63
CA ASP A 223 -26.45 7.26 14.37
C ASP A 223 -26.60 6.05 13.41
N ASN A 224 -25.50 5.46 12.97
CA ASN A 224 -25.45 4.34 12.02
C ASN A 224 -26.07 4.63 10.64
N THR A 225 -26.24 5.90 10.26
CA THR A 225 -26.90 6.26 8.98
C THR A 225 -25.94 6.43 7.82
N ARG A 226 -24.64 6.72 8.09
CA ARG A 226 -23.63 6.97 7.06
C ARG A 226 -22.42 6.09 7.22
N LEU A 227 -21.89 5.61 6.08
CA LEU A 227 -20.58 4.95 6.02
C LEU A 227 -19.45 5.98 6.25
N MET A 228 -18.59 5.68 7.23
CA MET A 228 -17.45 6.50 7.63
C MET A 228 -16.16 5.83 7.17
N GLY A 229 -15.58 6.31 6.08
CA GLY A 229 -14.36 5.74 5.52
C GLY A 229 -13.12 6.29 6.18
N SER A 230 -12.23 5.41 6.62
CA SER A 230 -10.92 5.79 7.18
C SER A 230 -10.11 6.62 6.18
N GLY A 231 -9.59 7.74 6.63
CA GLY A 231 -8.90 8.73 5.81
C GLY A 231 -9.85 9.70 5.10
N SER A 232 -10.93 9.25 4.45
CA SER A 232 -11.87 10.15 3.78
C SER A 232 -12.59 11.07 4.76
N VAL A 233 -12.98 10.56 5.93
CA VAL A 233 -13.63 11.36 6.99
C VAL A 233 -12.73 12.50 7.50
N ALA A 234 -11.40 12.36 7.40
CA ALA A 234 -10.49 13.42 7.78
C ALA A 234 -10.64 14.67 6.91
N TRP A 235 -10.88 14.49 5.62
CA TRP A 235 -11.05 15.60 4.68
C TRP A 235 -12.39 16.30 4.88
N ASP A 236 -13.47 15.54 5.08
CA ASP A 236 -14.79 16.07 5.40
C ASP A 236 -14.73 16.87 6.73
N ASN A 237 -14.16 16.29 7.78
CA ASN A 237 -14.04 16.93 9.09
C ASN A 237 -13.12 18.16 9.08
N ARG A 238 -12.06 18.18 8.25
CA ARG A 238 -11.20 19.37 8.11
C ARG A 238 -11.95 20.57 7.57
N ALA A 239 -12.80 20.38 6.56
CA ALA A 239 -13.64 21.44 6.04
C ALA A 239 -14.64 21.95 7.09
N LEU A 240 -15.29 21.05 7.84
CA LEU A 240 -16.22 21.40 8.91
C LEU A 240 -15.52 22.14 10.06
N TYR A 241 -14.32 21.69 10.44
CA TYR A 241 -13.52 22.33 11.48
C TYR A 241 -13.02 23.71 11.06
N ALA A 242 -12.49 23.85 9.84
CA ALA A 242 -12.01 25.12 9.29
C ALA A 242 -13.12 26.18 9.20
N THR A 243 -14.37 25.76 9.02
CA THR A 243 -15.55 26.63 8.97
C THR A 243 -16.25 26.81 10.32
N GLY A 244 -15.68 26.24 11.41
CA GLY A 244 -16.24 26.36 12.77
C GLY A 244 -17.54 25.58 13.00
N GLN A 245 -17.92 24.65 12.12
CA GLN A 245 -19.12 23.83 12.26
C GLN A 245 -18.97 22.70 13.27
N ILE A 246 -17.74 22.26 13.52
CA ILE A 246 -17.39 21.28 14.55
C ILE A 246 -16.19 21.77 15.36
N ASP A 247 -16.10 21.35 16.61
CA ASP A 247 -14.94 21.59 17.47
C ASP A 247 -13.89 20.46 17.37
N ALA A 248 -12.75 20.61 18.05
CA ALA A 248 -11.67 19.64 18.04
C ALA A 248 -12.08 18.28 18.63
N ALA A 249 -12.94 18.25 19.64
CA ALA A 249 -13.42 17.01 20.25
C ALA A 249 -14.34 16.25 19.29
N GLN A 250 -15.26 16.95 18.63
CA GLN A 250 -16.13 16.40 17.60
C GLN A 250 -15.33 15.89 16.38
N PHE A 251 -14.26 16.62 16.00
CA PHE A 251 -13.34 16.16 14.95
C PHE A 251 -12.73 14.80 15.32
N VAL A 252 -12.13 14.67 16.52
CA VAL A 252 -11.49 13.44 16.99
C VAL A 252 -12.52 12.30 17.12
N GLN A 253 -13.70 12.58 17.66
CA GLN A 253 -14.78 11.59 17.77
C GLN A 253 -15.22 11.07 16.39
N GLY A 254 -15.37 11.95 15.41
CA GLY A 254 -15.70 11.56 14.03
C GLY A 254 -14.63 10.67 13.41
N MET A 255 -13.33 10.94 13.69
CA MET A 255 -12.24 10.09 13.24
C MET A 255 -12.31 8.68 13.84
N ALA A 256 -12.61 8.57 15.14
CA ALA A 256 -12.67 7.28 15.83
C ALA A 256 -13.71 6.32 15.23
N THR A 257 -14.84 6.84 14.75
CA THR A 257 -15.92 6.03 14.15
C THR A 257 -15.53 5.38 12.82
N SER A 258 -14.51 5.88 12.16
CA SER A 258 -14.05 5.35 10.86
C SER A 258 -13.11 4.14 10.95
N ALA A 259 -12.68 3.77 12.16
CA ALA A 259 -11.69 2.72 12.41
C ALA A 259 -12.21 1.63 13.37
N PRO A 260 -13.19 0.81 12.94
CA PRO A 260 -13.92 -0.09 13.84
C PRO A 260 -13.21 -1.43 14.12
N SER A 261 -12.16 -1.77 13.40
CA SER A 261 -11.52 -3.09 13.49
C SER A 261 -10.02 -3.06 13.15
N ILE A 262 -9.38 -4.22 13.27
CA ILE A 262 -8.03 -4.46 12.74
C ILE A 262 -8.02 -4.34 11.21
N GLY A 263 -6.85 -4.04 10.64
CA GLY A 263 -6.62 -3.91 9.20
C GLY A 263 -6.11 -2.53 8.79
N HIS A 264 -5.83 -2.36 7.51
CA HIS A 264 -5.51 -1.04 6.95
C HIS A 264 -6.78 -0.24 6.62
N CYS A 265 -6.63 0.98 6.10
CA CYS A 265 -7.76 1.84 5.73
C CYS A 265 -8.79 1.09 4.86
N ASN A 266 -10.08 1.32 5.12
CA ASN A 266 -11.22 0.67 4.47
C ASN A 266 -11.76 1.42 3.24
N THR A 267 -11.04 2.44 2.77
CA THR A 267 -11.30 3.16 1.51
C THR A 267 -10.30 2.76 0.43
N MET A 268 -10.50 3.14 -0.83
CA MET A 268 -9.52 2.95 -1.91
C MET A 268 -8.42 4.03 -1.84
N GLY A 269 -7.81 4.14 -0.65
CA GLY A 269 -6.57 4.88 -0.42
C GLY A 269 -5.35 4.10 -0.88
N THR A 270 -4.14 4.53 -0.49
CA THR A 270 -2.90 3.92 -0.97
C THR A 270 -2.72 2.49 -0.49
N ALA A 271 -3.09 2.16 0.76
CA ALA A 271 -2.99 0.79 1.28
C ALA A 271 -3.84 -0.19 0.46
N SER A 272 -5.14 0.07 0.30
CA SER A 272 -6.03 -0.79 -0.49
C SER A 272 -5.61 -0.86 -1.95
N THR A 273 -5.19 0.28 -2.53
CA THR A 273 -4.67 0.32 -3.90
C THR A 273 -3.44 -0.56 -4.06
N MET A 274 -2.40 -0.38 -3.24
CA MET A 274 -1.15 -1.14 -3.41
C MET A 274 -1.32 -2.62 -3.16
N ASN A 275 -2.21 -3.03 -2.23
CA ASN A 275 -2.53 -4.43 -2.03
C ASN A 275 -3.33 -5.02 -3.23
N ALA A 276 -4.27 -4.26 -3.80
CA ALA A 276 -4.94 -4.64 -5.04
C ALA A 276 -3.96 -4.73 -6.23
N LEU A 277 -2.98 -3.81 -6.31
CA LEU A 277 -1.98 -3.85 -7.37
C LEU A 277 -0.95 -4.96 -7.20
N ALA A 278 -0.60 -5.36 -5.97
CA ALA A 278 0.20 -6.57 -5.74
C ALA A 278 -0.52 -7.83 -6.27
N GLU A 279 -1.85 -7.90 -6.15
CA GLU A 279 -2.67 -8.95 -6.75
C GLU A 279 -2.75 -8.80 -8.27
N ALA A 280 -2.97 -7.58 -8.79
CA ALA A 280 -3.06 -7.32 -10.24
C ALA A 280 -1.75 -7.61 -10.98
N LEU A 281 -0.60 -7.36 -10.35
CA LEU A 281 0.74 -7.74 -10.82
C LEU A 281 0.94 -9.26 -10.84
N GLY A 282 0.07 -10.02 -10.18
CA GLY A 282 0.21 -11.46 -10.03
C GLY A 282 1.05 -11.91 -8.83
N MET A 283 1.46 -11.01 -7.92
CA MET A 283 2.32 -11.33 -6.77
C MET A 283 1.56 -11.77 -5.51
N ALA A 284 0.23 -11.77 -5.51
CA ALA A 284 -0.63 -12.28 -4.44
C ALA A 284 -1.66 -13.26 -4.98
N LEU A 285 -2.22 -14.12 -4.12
CA LEU A 285 -3.25 -15.07 -4.54
C LEU A 285 -4.50 -14.32 -5.05
N PRO A 286 -5.13 -14.79 -6.13
CA PRO A 286 -6.34 -14.17 -6.68
C PRO A 286 -7.45 -14.04 -5.62
N GLY A 287 -8.09 -12.86 -5.56
CA GLY A 287 -9.15 -12.54 -4.61
C GLY A 287 -8.68 -12.22 -3.19
N SER A 288 -7.37 -12.22 -2.95
CA SER A 288 -6.82 -12.02 -1.61
C SER A 288 -6.85 -10.57 -1.13
N SER A 289 -6.65 -9.58 -2.00
CA SER A 289 -6.41 -8.19 -1.58
C SER A 289 -7.59 -7.56 -0.85
N ALA A 290 -8.81 -7.86 -1.29
CA ALA A 290 -10.02 -7.24 -0.77
C ALA A 290 -10.58 -7.90 0.50
N ILE A 291 -10.13 -9.10 0.91
CA ILE A 291 -10.65 -9.79 2.10
C ILE A 291 -10.47 -8.90 3.34
N PRO A 292 -11.53 -8.54 4.09
CA PRO A 292 -11.37 -7.78 5.32
C PRO A 292 -10.49 -8.51 6.35
N ALA A 293 -9.66 -7.76 7.08
CA ALA A 293 -8.71 -8.32 8.04
C ALA A 293 -9.39 -9.17 9.14
N ALA A 294 -10.60 -8.78 9.55
CA ALA A 294 -11.36 -9.46 10.60
C ALA A 294 -12.11 -10.71 10.11
N TYR A 295 -12.16 -10.99 8.81
CA TYR A 295 -12.86 -12.15 8.28
C TYR A 295 -12.05 -13.44 8.43
N ARG A 296 -12.71 -14.57 8.69
CA ARG A 296 -12.07 -15.89 8.79
C ARG A 296 -11.31 -16.28 7.53
N GLU A 297 -11.77 -15.82 6.36
CA GLU A 297 -11.19 -16.06 5.06
C GLU A 297 -9.76 -15.48 4.96
N ARG A 298 -9.45 -14.45 5.74
CA ARG A 298 -8.10 -13.89 5.83
C ARG A 298 -7.10 -14.90 6.41
N GLY A 299 -7.49 -15.63 7.45
CA GLY A 299 -6.67 -16.71 8.03
C GLY A 299 -6.50 -17.90 7.07
N ALA A 300 -7.55 -18.26 6.32
CA ALA A 300 -7.49 -19.30 5.30
C ALA A 300 -6.57 -18.90 4.16
N CYS A 301 -6.64 -17.64 3.71
CA CYS A 301 -5.72 -17.10 2.70
C CYS A 301 -4.26 -17.13 3.17
N ALA A 302 -3.98 -16.80 4.44
CA ALA A 302 -2.64 -16.86 5.00
C ALA A 302 -2.06 -18.28 4.98
N TYR A 303 -2.87 -19.28 5.35
CA TYR A 303 -2.49 -20.68 5.26
C TYR A 303 -2.21 -21.11 3.81
N ALA A 304 -3.09 -20.75 2.87
CA ALA A 304 -2.92 -21.06 1.45
C ALA A 304 -1.67 -20.39 0.85
N THR A 305 -1.37 -19.15 1.25
CA THR A 305 -0.15 -18.43 0.85
C THR A 305 1.10 -19.16 1.34
N GLY A 306 1.08 -19.65 2.61
CA GLY A 306 2.17 -20.45 3.16
C GLY A 306 2.40 -21.77 2.42
N ARG A 307 1.35 -22.40 1.95
CA ARG A 307 1.50 -23.60 1.09
C ARG A 307 2.06 -23.25 -0.28
N ARG A 308 1.50 -22.21 -0.91
CA ARG A 308 1.86 -21.84 -2.29
C ARG A 308 3.33 -21.43 -2.45
N ILE A 309 3.91 -20.75 -1.47
CA ILE A 309 5.32 -20.35 -1.57
C ILE A 309 6.27 -21.56 -1.68
N VAL A 310 5.95 -22.67 -1.03
CA VAL A 310 6.76 -23.90 -1.11
C VAL A 310 6.71 -24.47 -2.54
N ASP A 311 5.54 -24.42 -3.19
CA ASP A 311 5.41 -24.85 -4.58
C ASP A 311 6.11 -23.89 -5.54
N LEU A 312 6.07 -22.54 -5.28
CA LEU A 312 6.83 -21.56 -6.07
C LEU A 312 8.33 -21.86 -6.08
N VAL A 313 8.88 -22.26 -4.91
CA VAL A 313 10.29 -22.68 -4.83
C VAL A 313 10.56 -23.94 -5.65
N ARG A 314 9.68 -24.93 -5.58
CA ARG A 314 9.80 -26.16 -6.37
C ARG A 314 9.70 -25.92 -7.87
N GLU A 315 8.84 -25.01 -8.28
CA GLU A 315 8.62 -24.58 -9.67
C GLU A 315 9.69 -23.60 -10.16
N ASP A 316 10.53 -23.07 -9.27
CA ASP A 316 11.47 -21.97 -9.53
C ASP A 316 10.78 -20.71 -10.12
N LEU A 317 9.52 -20.47 -9.75
CA LEU A 317 8.76 -19.31 -10.23
C LEU A 317 9.11 -18.05 -9.39
N LYS A 318 9.76 -17.11 -10.04
CA LYS A 318 10.38 -15.92 -9.44
C LYS A 318 9.67 -14.61 -9.80
N PRO A 319 9.93 -13.53 -9.07
CA PRO A 319 9.43 -12.19 -9.42
C PRO A 319 9.71 -11.78 -10.86
N SER A 320 10.86 -12.14 -11.44
CA SER A 320 11.19 -11.82 -12.84
C SER A 320 10.30 -12.51 -13.89
N ASP A 321 9.67 -13.61 -13.53
CA ASP A 321 8.76 -14.34 -14.42
C ASP A 321 7.34 -13.75 -14.39
N ILE A 322 7.03 -12.99 -13.34
CA ILE A 322 5.71 -12.42 -13.07
C ILE A 322 5.70 -10.91 -13.30
N LEU A 323 6.69 -10.18 -12.79
CA LEU A 323 6.78 -8.72 -12.87
C LEU A 323 7.31 -8.27 -14.24
N THR A 324 6.58 -8.58 -15.29
CA THR A 324 6.88 -8.20 -16.66
C THR A 324 6.19 -6.89 -17.05
N LYS A 325 6.54 -6.28 -18.19
CA LYS A 325 5.86 -5.07 -18.69
C LYS A 325 4.35 -5.28 -18.78
N GLU A 326 3.95 -6.46 -19.23
CA GLU A 326 2.54 -6.87 -19.37
C GLU A 326 1.81 -6.87 -18.01
N ALA A 327 2.46 -7.37 -16.96
CA ALA A 327 1.88 -7.36 -15.62
C ALA A 327 1.71 -5.92 -15.08
N PHE A 328 2.68 -5.03 -15.34
CA PHE A 328 2.57 -3.62 -14.97
C PHE A 328 1.46 -2.91 -15.73
N GLU A 329 1.28 -3.15 -17.02
CA GLU A 329 0.18 -2.58 -17.80
C GLU A 329 -1.19 -3.08 -17.34
N ASN A 330 -1.32 -4.37 -16.98
CA ASN A 330 -2.51 -4.90 -16.32
C ASN A 330 -2.78 -4.20 -14.99
N ALA A 331 -1.75 -3.97 -14.19
CA ALA A 331 -1.88 -3.27 -12.91
C ALA A 331 -2.32 -1.81 -13.08
N ILE A 332 -1.84 -1.09 -14.10
CA ILE A 332 -2.28 0.27 -14.46
C ILE A 332 -3.77 0.26 -14.83
N ALA A 333 -4.21 -0.68 -15.69
CA ALA A 333 -5.61 -0.81 -16.08
C ALA A 333 -6.51 -1.09 -14.86
N CYS A 334 -6.09 -2.01 -13.99
CA CYS A 334 -6.81 -2.30 -12.74
C CYS A 334 -6.84 -1.09 -11.81
N CYS A 335 -5.72 -0.35 -11.68
CA CYS A 335 -5.65 0.87 -10.86
C CYS A 335 -6.68 1.91 -11.29
N THR A 336 -6.82 2.14 -12.58
CA THR A 336 -7.86 3.03 -13.11
C THR A 336 -9.25 2.52 -12.79
N ALA A 337 -9.53 1.24 -13.08
CA ALA A 337 -10.86 0.66 -12.90
C ALA A 337 -11.33 0.67 -11.44
N ILE A 338 -10.42 0.56 -10.46
CA ILE A 338 -10.75 0.65 -9.03
C ILE A 338 -10.73 2.10 -8.49
N GLY A 339 -10.37 3.09 -9.30
CA GLY A 339 -10.19 4.47 -8.84
C GLY A 339 -9.03 4.63 -7.86
N GLY A 340 -7.89 3.98 -8.14
CA GLY A 340 -6.75 3.85 -7.24
C GLY A 340 -6.03 5.14 -6.86
N SER A 341 -5.10 5.05 -5.94
CA SER A 341 -4.39 6.15 -5.30
C SER A 341 -3.41 6.86 -6.24
N THR A 342 -3.25 8.18 -6.06
CA THR A 342 -2.22 9.02 -6.67
C THR A 342 -0.77 8.59 -6.35
N ASN A 343 -0.57 7.77 -5.33
CA ASN A 343 0.75 7.22 -4.98
C ASN A 343 1.13 5.99 -5.83
N ALA A 344 0.16 5.36 -6.53
CA ALA A 344 0.41 4.15 -7.30
C ALA A 344 1.48 4.32 -8.40
N PRO A 345 1.51 5.42 -9.20
CA PRO A 345 2.56 5.63 -10.19
C PRO A 345 3.96 5.61 -9.59
N ILE A 346 4.17 6.31 -8.47
CA ILE A 346 5.48 6.36 -7.81
C ILE A 346 5.92 4.95 -7.38
N HIS A 347 4.99 4.17 -6.82
CA HIS A 347 5.32 2.87 -6.25
C HIS A 347 5.54 1.80 -7.32
N LEU A 348 4.71 1.74 -8.36
CA LEU A 348 4.89 0.78 -9.44
C LEU A 348 6.12 1.10 -10.29
N ASN A 349 6.36 2.38 -10.60
CA ASN A 349 7.58 2.80 -11.29
C ASN A 349 8.83 2.39 -10.51
N ALA A 350 8.80 2.50 -9.17
CA ALA A 350 9.90 2.03 -8.33
C ALA A 350 10.10 0.51 -8.42
N VAL A 351 9.03 -0.29 -8.28
CA VAL A 351 9.12 -1.76 -8.39
C VAL A 351 9.63 -2.17 -9.77
N ALA A 352 9.13 -1.52 -10.84
CA ALA A 352 9.54 -1.79 -12.22
C ALA A 352 11.05 -1.53 -12.42
N LYS A 353 11.58 -0.42 -11.89
CA LYS A 353 13.02 -0.13 -11.95
C LYS A 353 13.86 -1.20 -11.24
N HIS A 354 13.41 -1.70 -10.10
CA HIS A 354 14.13 -2.72 -9.35
C HIS A 354 14.12 -4.11 -9.98
N ILE A 355 13.23 -4.39 -10.93
CA ILE A 355 13.24 -5.63 -11.74
C ILE A 355 13.80 -5.43 -13.15
N GLY A 356 14.12 -4.18 -13.53
CA GLY A 356 14.66 -3.84 -14.85
C GLY A 356 13.61 -3.68 -15.94
N VAL A 357 12.36 -3.35 -15.59
CA VAL A 357 11.27 -3.05 -16.52
C VAL A 357 11.14 -1.54 -16.68
N ALA A 358 11.14 -1.08 -17.93
CA ALA A 358 10.90 0.32 -18.25
C ALA A 358 9.42 0.67 -18.05
N LEU A 359 9.16 1.54 -17.09
CA LEU A 359 7.83 2.07 -16.76
C LEU A 359 7.98 3.52 -16.31
N ASP A 360 7.17 4.42 -16.89
CA ASP A 360 7.19 5.85 -16.60
C ASP A 360 5.77 6.44 -16.43
N CYS A 361 5.68 7.74 -16.19
CA CYS A 361 4.40 8.41 -16.00
C CYS A 361 3.56 8.51 -17.29
N ASP A 362 4.18 8.45 -18.49
CA ASP A 362 3.46 8.43 -19.77
C ASP A 362 2.73 7.10 -20.00
N ASP A 363 3.27 5.98 -19.49
CA ASP A 363 2.57 4.70 -19.51
C ASP A 363 1.23 4.75 -18.74
N TRP A 364 1.17 5.52 -17.65
CA TRP A 364 -0.06 5.69 -16.86
C TRP A 364 -1.15 6.45 -17.63
N ASP A 365 -0.78 7.46 -18.40
CA ASP A 365 -1.71 8.15 -19.31
C ASP A 365 -2.13 7.22 -20.46
N ARG A 366 -1.17 6.65 -21.17
CA ARG A 366 -1.38 5.80 -22.34
C ARG A 366 -2.26 4.58 -22.07
N VAL A 367 -1.99 3.85 -20.99
CA VAL A 367 -2.70 2.60 -20.65
C VAL A 367 -3.97 2.87 -19.86
N GLY A 368 -3.92 3.84 -18.94
CA GLY A 368 -4.95 4.01 -17.92
C GLY A 368 -6.00 5.08 -18.22
N TYR A 369 -5.64 6.20 -18.86
CA TYR A 369 -6.52 7.37 -18.89
C TYR A 369 -7.90 7.13 -19.54
N GLU A 370 -7.93 6.43 -20.66
CA GLU A 370 -9.16 6.17 -21.40
C GLU A 370 -10.07 5.10 -20.76
N LEU A 371 -9.60 4.42 -19.71
CA LEU A 371 -10.39 3.40 -19.03
C LEU A 371 -11.39 4.02 -18.03
N PRO A 372 -12.53 3.36 -17.83
CA PRO A 372 -13.53 3.82 -16.87
C PRO A 372 -13.16 3.45 -15.42
N VAL A 373 -13.70 4.21 -14.47
CA VAL A 373 -13.78 3.79 -13.07
C VAL A 373 -15.01 2.91 -12.88
N LEU A 374 -14.79 1.65 -12.51
CA LEU A 374 -15.86 0.66 -12.35
C LEU A 374 -16.26 0.46 -10.88
N VAL A 375 -15.41 0.86 -9.93
CA VAL A 375 -15.68 0.61 -8.51
C VAL A 375 -16.18 1.86 -7.81
N ASN A 376 -17.41 1.79 -7.30
CA ASN A 376 -18.07 2.86 -6.58
C ASN A 376 -17.67 2.88 -5.11
N ILE A 377 -16.40 3.15 -4.84
CA ILE A 377 -15.80 3.16 -3.51
C ILE A 377 -15.19 4.53 -3.19
N LYS A 378 -15.23 4.95 -1.91
CA LYS A 378 -14.57 6.19 -1.48
C LYS A 378 -13.05 6.15 -1.74
N PRO A 379 -12.41 7.27 -2.15
CA PRO A 379 -12.93 8.65 -2.22
C PRO A 379 -13.71 8.99 -3.50
N ALA A 380 -13.62 8.22 -4.57
CA ALA A 380 -14.28 8.52 -5.84
C ALA A 380 -15.79 8.21 -5.81
N GLY A 381 -16.22 7.26 -5.02
CA GLY A 381 -17.60 6.78 -4.91
C GLY A 381 -18.15 6.80 -3.48
N GLN A 382 -19.07 5.89 -3.17
CA GLN A 382 -19.90 5.92 -1.97
C GLN A 382 -19.59 4.81 -0.95
N TYR A 383 -19.24 3.61 -1.42
CA TYR A 383 -19.05 2.41 -0.59
C TYR A 383 -17.65 2.32 0.01
N LEU A 384 -17.39 1.24 0.77
CA LEU A 384 -16.11 0.94 1.41
C LEU A 384 -15.58 -0.44 0.96
N CYS A 385 -14.43 -0.84 1.47
CA CYS A 385 -13.75 -2.08 1.06
C CYS A 385 -14.54 -3.35 1.38
N GLU A 386 -15.38 -3.36 2.40
CA GLU A 386 -16.18 -4.53 2.75
C GLU A 386 -17.22 -4.85 1.68
N GLU A 387 -17.94 -3.83 1.16
CA GLU A 387 -18.84 -4.01 0.03
C GLU A 387 -18.08 -4.41 -1.22
N TYR A 388 -16.90 -3.83 -1.46
CA TYR A 388 -16.05 -4.19 -2.60
C TYR A 388 -15.67 -5.67 -2.57
N TYR A 389 -15.26 -6.20 -1.41
CA TYR A 389 -15.00 -7.63 -1.23
C TYR A 389 -16.25 -8.47 -1.54
N ARG A 390 -17.40 -8.11 -0.96
CA ARG A 390 -18.67 -8.83 -1.16
C ARG A 390 -19.14 -8.80 -2.61
N ALA A 391 -18.87 -7.71 -3.32
CA ALA A 391 -19.18 -7.57 -4.73
C ALA A 391 -18.28 -8.41 -5.66
N GLY A 392 -17.17 -8.97 -5.15
CA GLY A 392 -16.26 -9.84 -5.90
C GLY A 392 -14.82 -9.39 -5.93
N GLY A 393 -14.48 -8.22 -5.39
CA GLY A 393 -13.11 -7.72 -5.30
C GLY A 393 -12.44 -7.54 -6.66
N LEU A 394 -11.10 -7.61 -6.66
CA LEU A 394 -10.31 -7.42 -7.87
C LEU A 394 -10.60 -8.44 -8.99
N PRO A 395 -10.82 -9.74 -8.72
CA PRO A 395 -11.16 -10.69 -9.78
C PRO A 395 -12.40 -10.30 -10.58
N ALA A 396 -13.45 -9.79 -9.93
CA ALA A 396 -14.65 -9.32 -10.64
C ALA A 396 -14.38 -8.10 -11.53
N VAL A 397 -13.49 -7.20 -11.10
CA VAL A 397 -13.04 -6.04 -11.91
C VAL A 397 -12.22 -6.50 -13.11
N GLN A 398 -11.25 -7.39 -12.91
CA GLN A 398 -10.44 -7.95 -14.00
C GLN A 398 -11.31 -8.72 -15.01
N ALA A 399 -12.27 -9.49 -14.53
CA ALA A 399 -13.23 -10.20 -15.39
C ALA A 399 -14.11 -9.22 -16.20
N GLU A 400 -14.51 -8.08 -15.61
CA GLU A 400 -15.27 -7.06 -16.31
C GLU A 400 -14.42 -6.39 -17.40
N LEU A 401 -13.16 -6.04 -17.11
CA LEU A 401 -12.21 -5.53 -18.09
C LEU A 401 -11.95 -6.56 -19.21
N LEU A 402 -11.78 -7.83 -18.85
CA LEU A 402 -11.53 -8.93 -19.80
C LEU A 402 -12.70 -9.10 -20.77
N ARG A 403 -13.96 -9.15 -20.27
CA ARG A 403 -15.16 -9.28 -21.11
C ARG A 403 -15.31 -8.15 -22.12
N ASN A 404 -14.79 -6.98 -21.81
CA ASN A 404 -14.84 -5.80 -22.66
C ASN A 404 -13.55 -5.58 -23.48
N ASN A 405 -12.63 -6.55 -23.51
CA ASN A 405 -11.34 -6.47 -24.20
C ASN A 405 -10.49 -5.26 -23.75
N LYS A 406 -10.56 -4.93 -22.46
CA LYS A 406 -9.85 -3.80 -21.83
C LYS A 406 -8.84 -4.21 -20.77
N LEU A 407 -8.66 -5.52 -20.52
CA LEU A 407 -7.52 -6.04 -19.78
C LEU A 407 -6.38 -6.24 -20.79
N PRO A 408 -5.27 -5.48 -20.69
CA PRO A 408 -4.27 -5.45 -21.77
C PRO A 408 -3.63 -6.81 -22.06
N HIS A 409 -3.25 -7.56 -21.02
CA HIS A 409 -2.46 -8.78 -21.13
C HIS A 409 -3.06 -9.94 -20.30
N PRO A 410 -4.15 -10.56 -20.74
CA PRO A 410 -4.86 -11.60 -19.99
C PRO A 410 -4.05 -12.88 -19.77
N SER A 411 -3.01 -13.11 -20.58
CA SER A 411 -2.12 -14.28 -20.49
C SER A 411 -0.96 -14.12 -19.49
N ALA A 412 -0.80 -12.94 -18.86
CA ALA A 412 0.26 -12.71 -17.87
C ALA A 412 0.19 -13.74 -16.73
N VAL A 413 1.34 -14.31 -16.37
CA VAL A 413 1.48 -15.35 -15.34
C VAL A 413 1.41 -14.74 -13.94
N THR A 414 0.86 -15.50 -12.99
CA THR A 414 0.73 -15.08 -11.60
C THR A 414 1.32 -16.11 -10.63
N VAL A 415 1.49 -15.76 -9.37
CA VAL A 415 1.91 -16.70 -8.31
C VAL A 415 0.98 -17.92 -8.18
N SER A 416 -0.22 -17.92 -8.74
CA SER A 416 -1.07 -19.11 -8.75
C SER A 416 -0.57 -20.20 -9.71
N GLY A 417 0.44 -19.91 -10.56
CA GLY A 417 0.89 -20.78 -11.65
C GLY A 417 -0.01 -20.72 -12.88
N ARG A 418 -1.01 -19.84 -12.89
CA ARG A 418 -1.99 -19.66 -13.98
C ARG A 418 -1.91 -18.23 -14.52
N SER A 419 -2.48 -18.06 -15.72
CA SER A 419 -2.68 -16.73 -16.28
C SER A 419 -3.74 -15.91 -15.52
N VAL A 420 -3.73 -14.60 -15.72
CA VAL A 420 -4.78 -13.72 -15.15
C VAL A 420 -6.16 -14.16 -15.65
N SER A 421 -6.31 -14.41 -16.96
CA SER A 421 -7.59 -14.85 -17.54
C SER A 421 -8.11 -16.16 -16.95
N ASP A 422 -7.22 -17.13 -16.69
CA ASP A 422 -7.62 -18.41 -16.07
C ASP A 422 -8.08 -18.23 -14.63
N ASN A 423 -7.43 -17.31 -13.90
CA ASN A 423 -7.77 -17.03 -12.51
C ASN A 423 -9.14 -16.36 -12.35
N VAL A 424 -9.55 -15.53 -13.33
CA VAL A 424 -10.81 -14.77 -13.25
C VAL A 424 -11.93 -15.34 -14.13
N LYS A 425 -11.70 -16.51 -14.71
CA LYS A 425 -12.68 -17.17 -15.58
C LYS A 425 -13.97 -17.47 -14.82
N GLY A 426 -15.07 -16.88 -15.28
CA GLY A 426 -16.39 -17.03 -14.65
C GLY A 426 -16.69 -16.06 -13.53
N ASP A 427 -15.73 -15.23 -13.11
CA ASP A 427 -16.01 -14.18 -12.12
C ASP A 427 -16.93 -13.10 -12.67
N VAL A 428 -17.83 -12.63 -11.82
CA VAL A 428 -18.79 -11.57 -12.11
C VAL A 428 -18.97 -10.67 -10.90
N SER A 429 -19.37 -9.44 -11.12
CA SER A 429 -19.83 -8.60 -10.02
C SER A 429 -21.09 -9.18 -9.40
N ARG A 430 -21.08 -9.35 -8.08
CA ARG A 430 -22.23 -9.81 -7.28
C ARG A 430 -23.12 -8.67 -6.81
N ASP A 431 -22.62 -7.43 -6.92
CA ASP A 431 -23.36 -6.22 -6.61
C ASP A 431 -22.96 -5.11 -7.58
N ARG A 432 -23.85 -4.85 -8.56
CA ARG A 432 -23.63 -3.84 -9.60
C ARG A 432 -23.77 -2.39 -9.12
N ARG A 433 -24.11 -2.17 -7.84
CA ARG A 433 -24.02 -0.84 -7.21
C ARG A 433 -22.60 -0.51 -6.80
N VAL A 434 -21.78 -1.55 -6.53
CA VAL A 434 -20.40 -1.44 -6.02
C VAL A 434 -19.37 -1.65 -7.13
N ILE A 435 -19.48 -2.75 -7.90
CA ILE A 435 -18.69 -2.98 -9.11
C ILE A 435 -19.64 -2.87 -10.30
N LEU A 436 -19.59 -1.72 -10.96
CA LEU A 436 -20.49 -1.29 -12.02
C LEU A 436 -20.25 -2.06 -13.32
N ASP A 437 -21.21 -1.99 -14.21
CA ASP A 437 -21.06 -2.47 -15.59
C ASP A 437 -20.12 -1.54 -16.37
N PHE A 438 -19.38 -2.09 -17.32
CA PHE A 438 -18.41 -1.33 -18.11
C PHE A 438 -19.04 -0.19 -18.92
N ASP A 439 -20.25 -0.38 -19.39
CA ASP A 439 -21.01 0.62 -20.17
C ASP A 439 -21.69 1.68 -19.31
N LYS A 440 -21.78 1.46 -17.98
CA LYS A 440 -22.37 2.39 -17.00
C LYS A 440 -21.41 2.65 -15.82
N PRO A 441 -20.20 3.13 -16.09
CA PRO A 441 -19.19 3.31 -15.06
C PRO A 441 -19.48 4.53 -14.18
N LEU A 442 -18.75 4.62 -13.06
CA LEU A 442 -18.77 5.81 -12.20
C LEU A 442 -18.22 7.05 -12.93
N THR A 443 -17.17 6.85 -13.71
CA THR A 443 -16.52 7.89 -14.53
C THR A 443 -15.99 7.24 -15.79
N GLN A 444 -16.23 7.83 -16.97
CA GLN A 444 -15.84 7.26 -18.27
C GLN A 444 -14.32 7.24 -18.50
N LYS A 445 -13.63 8.31 -18.12
CA LYS A 445 -12.18 8.47 -18.23
C LYS A 445 -11.64 8.76 -16.84
N GLY A 446 -11.14 7.75 -16.16
CA GLY A 446 -10.87 7.81 -14.74
C GLY A 446 -9.43 7.66 -14.34
N GLY A 447 -8.51 7.55 -15.30
CA GLY A 447 -7.10 7.34 -15.05
C GLY A 447 -6.34 8.60 -14.67
N PHE A 448 -5.04 8.46 -14.71
CA PHE A 448 -4.12 9.57 -14.49
C PHE A 448 -3.77 10.22 -15.82
N ILE A 449 -3.52 11.53 -15.79
CA ILE A 449 -2.83 12.25 -16.88
C ILE A 449 -1.48 12.71 -16.40
N ASN A 450 -0.49 12.64 -17.30
CA ASN A 450 0.84 13.19 -17.09
C ASN A 450 0.94 14.54 -17.78
N LEU A 451 1.14 15.60 -16.99
CA LEU A 451 1.27 16.98 -17.47
C LEU A 451 2.75 17.35 -17.58
N LYS A 452 3.10 18.09 -18.65
CA LYS A 452 4.45 18.54 -18.95
C LYS A 452 4.44 20.01 -19.38
N GLY A 453 5.56 20.69 -19.30
CA GLY A 453 5.68 22.09 -19.76
C GLY A 453 6.90 22.79 -19.19
N ASN A 454 6.90 24.12 -19.25
CA ASN A 454 8.01 24.86 -18.63
C ASN A 454 7.97 24.78 -17.09
N LEU A 455 6.79 24.44 -16.51
CA LEU A 455 6.59 24.37 -15.07
C LEU A 455 7.27 23.14 -14.45
N PHE A 456 7.23 22.01 -15.14
CA PHE A 456 7.86 20.73 -14.78
C PHE A 456 7.91 19.78 -15.99
N ASP A 457 8.81 18.80 -15.93
CA ASP A 457 8.95 17.77 -16.97
C ASP A 457 7.88 16.67 -16.83
N SER A 458 7.36 16.47 -15.62
CA SER A 458 6.30 15.51 -15.32
C SER A 458 5.57 15.92 -14.04
N ALA A 459 4.25 15.91 -14.08
CA ALA A 459 3.38 15.91 -12.90
C ALA A 459 2.07 15.18 -13.22
N ILE A 460 1.50 14.50 -12.26
CA ILE A 460 0.29 13.71 -12.48
C ILE A 460 -0.95 14.39 -11.90
N MET A 461 -2.09 14.16 -12.57
CA MET A 461 -3.40 14.52 -12.08
C MET A 461 -4.33 13.31 -12.14
N LYS A 462 -5.00 13.00 -11.03
CA LYS A 462 -6.04 11.97 -10.96
C LYS A 462 -7.38 12.56 -11.38
N THR A 463 -7.94 12.08 -12.50
CA THR A 463 -9.17 12.67 -13.06
C THR A 463 -10.45 12.13 -12.45
N SER A 464 -10.44 10.96 -11.82
CA SER A 464 -11.61 10.31 -11.21
C SER A 464 -12.20 11.04 -9.99
N VAL A 465 -11.44 11.94 -9.37
CA VAL A 465 -11.86 12.73 -8.20
C VAL A 465 -12.27 14.17 -8.56
N ILE A 466 -12.26 14.54 -9.84
CA ILE A 466 -12.68 15.86 -10.29
C ILE A 466 -14.21 15.96 -10.17
N LYS A 467 -14.68 16.70 -9.17
CA LYS A 467 -16.10 16.88 -8.87
C LYS A 467 -16.82 17.71 -9.95
N PRO A 468 -18.16 17.54 -10.12
CA PRO A 468 -18.94 18.33 -11.08
C PRO A 468 -18.77 19.85 -10.91
N ALA A 469 -18.79 20.37 -9.68
CA ALA A 469 -18.62 21.79 -9.42
C ALA A 469 -17.24 22.33 -9.86
N PHE A 470 -16.17 21.56 -9.70
CA PHE A 470 -14.85 21.91 -10.21
C PHE A 470 -14.83 21.90 -11.75
N ARG A 471 -15.45 20.89 -12.38
CA ARG A 471 -15.58 20.83 -13.86
C ARG A 471 -16.32 22.03 -14.41
N GLU A 472 -17.45 22.38 -13.79
CA GLU A 472 -18.26 23.52 -14.19
C GLU A 472 -17.48 24.83 -14.08
N ARG A 473 -16.77 25.04 -12.98
CA ARG A 473 -16.03 26.28 -12.74
C ARG A 473 -14.76 26.42 -13.58
N TRP A 474 -13.95 25.34 -13.69
CA TRP A 474 -12.59 25.41 -14.19
C TRP A 474 -12.39 24.80 -15.57
N LEU A 475 -13.26 23.88 -16.01
CA LEU A 475 -13.01 23.05 -17.18
C LEU A 475 -14.13 23.12 -18.24
N SER A 476 -15.12 24.01 -18.08
CA SER A 476 -16.29 24.09 -18.94
C SER A 476 -16.33 25.30 -19.88
N ASN A 477 -15.25 26.08 -19.96
CA ASN A 477 -15.16 27.21 -20.89
C ASN A 477 -15.30 26.69 -22.34
N PRO A 478 -16.35 27.11 -23.11
CA PRO A 478 -16.56 26.59 -24.46
C PRO A 478 -15.45 26.94 -25.45
N ASP A 479 -14.79 28.07 -25.25
CA ASP A 479 -13.72 28.55 -26.11
C ASP A 479 -12.37 27.89 -25.81
N ASP A 480 -12.24 27.31 -24.61
CA ASP A 480 -11.01 26.70 -24.11
C ASP A 480 -11.35 25.52 -23.16
N PRO A 481 -11.98 24.46 -23.67
CA PRO A 481 -12.49 23.37 -22.85
C PRO A 481 -11.34 22.57 -22.21
N MET A 482 -11.55 22.14 -20.95
CA MET A 482 -10.58 21.35 -20.17
C MET A 482 -9.26 22.07 -19.89
N ALA A 483 -9.24 23.41 -19.98
CA ALA A 483 -8.10 24.24 -19.62
C ALA A 483 -8.51 25.30 -18.60
N PHE A 484 -7.54 25.72 -17.78
CA PHE A 484 -7.72 26.81 -16.82
C PHE A 484 -6.39 27.56 -16.61
N GLU A 485 -6.52 28.80 -16.19
CA GLU A 485 -5.39 29.64 -15.81
C GLU A 485 -5.73 30.51 -14.60
N GLY A 486 -4.73 30.94 -13.87
CA GLY A 486 -4.92 31.84 -12.73
C GLY A 486 -3.62 32.29 -12.09
N PRO A 487 -3.70 33.33 -11.26
CA PRO A 487 -2.58 33.79 -10.47
C PRO A 487 -2.27 32.77 -9.37
N VAL A 488 -0.97 32.50 -9.14
CA VAL A 488 -0.55 31.57 -8.10
C VAL A 488 -0.40 32.25 -6.75
N VAL A 489 -0.70 31.48 -5.69
CA VAL A 489 -0.33 31.79 -4.31
C VAL A 489 0.52 30.65 -3.78
N ILE A 490 1.72 30.96 -3.28
CA ILE A 490 2.79 30.01 -3.03
C ILE A 490 2.98 29.79 -1.53
N PHE A 491 3.12 28.52 -1.15
CA PHE A 491 3.43 28.08 0.19
C PHE A 491 4.70 27.23 0.21
N ASP A 492 5.63 27.60 1.08
CA ASP A 492 6.93 26.96 1.28
C ASP A 492 6.82 25.80 2.28
N GLY A 493 6.16 24.73 1.88
CA GLY A 493 5.89 23.56 2.70
C GLY A 493 4.60 23.68 3.54
N PRO A 494 4.22 22.58 4.24
CA PRO A 494 2.94 22.49 4.94
C PRO A 494 2.86 23.43 6.16
N GLU A 495 3.96 23.69 6.83
CA GLU A 495 4.00 24.58 8.00
C GLU A 495 3.65 26.02 7.60
N ASP A 496 4.21 26.49 6.49
CA ASP A 496 3.93 27.82 5.94
C ASP A 496 2.47 27.93 5.47
N TYR A 497 1.97 26.90 4.79
CA TYR A 497 0.55 26.82 4.40
C TYR A 497 -0.38 26.97 5.62
N HIS A 498 -0.18 26.17 6.67
CA HIS A 498 -1.03 26.23 7.86
C HIS A 498 -0.94 27.56 8.61
N ALA A 499 0.21 28.21 8.58
CA ALA A 499 0.39 29.52 9.24
C ALA A 499 -0.28 30.66 8.49
N ARG A 500 -0.39 30.58 7.16
CA ARG A 500 -0.74 31.71 6.30
C ARG A 500 -2.06 31.59 5.54
N ILE A 501 -2.63 30.40 5.31
CA ILE A 501 -3.76 30.20 4.39
C ILE A 501 -4.93 31.17 4.65
N ASP A 502 -5.35 31.35 5.90
CA ASP A 502 -6.45 32.25 6.29
C ASP A 502 -6.02 33.71 6.46
N LYS A 503 -4.72 34.03 6.35
CA LYS A 503 -4.17 35.36 6.57
C LYS A 503 -3.58 35.99 5.32
N THR A 504 -3.40 35.20 4.25
CA THR A 504 -2.83 35.68 2.99
C THR A 504 -3.88 36.49 2.22
N PRO A 505 -3.67 37.80 2.01
CA PRO A 505 -4.59 38.60 1.23
C PRO A 505 -4.54 38.23 -0.24
N GLY A 506 -5.64 38.46 -0.95
CA GLY A 506 -5.68 38.27 -2.43
C GLY A 506 -5.91 36.86 -2.92
N ILE A 507 -6.13 35.89 -2.03
CA ILE A 507 -6.65 34.59 -2.46
C ILE A 507 -8.10 34.75 -2.87
N THR A 508 -8.37 34.48 -4.14
CA THR A 508 -9.70 34.60 -4.76
C THR A 508 -10.14 33.27 -5.35
N GLU A 509 -11.35 33.23 -5.80
CA GLU A 509 -11.92 32.08 -6.53
C GLU A 509 -11.19 31.73 -7.85
N LYS A 510 -10.26 32.59 -8.30
CA LYS A 510 -9.44 32.38 -9.51
C LYS A 510 -8.00 31.98 -9.18
N SER A 511 -7.65 31.90 -7.92
CA SER A 511 -6.27 31.59 -7.48
C SER A 511 -5.94 30.12 -7.66
N ILE A 512 -4.68 29.84 -7.96
CA ILE A 512 -4.08 28.50 -7.96
C ILE A 512 -3.14 28.40 -6.76
N LEU A 513 -3.31 27.40 -5.92
CA LEU A 513 -2.46 27.21 -4.74
C LEU A 513 -1.24 26.37 -5.12
N ILE A 514 -0.04 26.85 -4.79
CA ILE A 514 1.22 26.14 -5.03
C ILE A 514 1.81 25.67 -3.71
N MET A 515 2.10 24.36 -3.61
CA MET A 515 2.91 23.76 -2.56
C MET A 515 4.28 23.43 -3.12
N ARG A 516 5.33 24.12 -2.68
CA ARG A 516 6.69 23.82 -3.12
C ARG A 516 7.59 23.41 -1.97
N GLY A 517 8.71 22.74 -2.29
CA GLY A 517 9.65 22.25 -1.30
C GLY A 517 9.13 21.07 -0.49
N ALA A 518 8.10 20.39 -0.99
CA ALA A 518 7.51 19.20 -0.40
C ALA A 518 7.92 17.91 -1.12
N GLY A 519 8.83 17.99 -2.10
CA GLY A 519 9.37 16.87 -2.84
C GLY A 519 10.40 16.03 -2.09
N PRO A 520 11.00 15.01 -2.74
CA PRO A 520 11.90 14.04 -2.10
C PRO A 520 13.08 14.65 -1.33
N GLN A 521 13.71 15.67 -1.89
CA GLN A 521 14.86 16.36 -1.27
C GLN A 521 14.41 17.51 -0.39
N GLY A 522 13.42 18.29 -0.82
CA GLY A 522 12.89 19.43 -0.09
C GLY A 522 12.26 19.04 1.25
N TYR A 523 11.45 17.99 1.22
CA TYR A 523 10.84 17.41 2.41
C TYR A 523 11.18 15.90 2.43
N PRO A 524 12.12 15.43 3.26
CA PRO A 524 12.66 14.09 3.14
C PRO A 524 11.56 13.03 3.07
N GLY A 525 11.44 12.36 1.90
CA GLY A 525 10.43 11.36 1.63
C GLY A 525 9.16 11.89 0.95
N ALA A 526 9.09 13.16 0.55
CA ALA A 526 7.96 13.78 -0.12
C ALA A 526 6.62 13.64 0.63
N ALA A 527 6.25 14.66 1.40
CA ALA A 527 5.04 14.65 2.22
C ALA A 527 3.73 14.61 1.40
N GLU A 528 2.66 14.07 1.99
CA GLU A 528 1.30 14.08 1.42
C GLU A 528 0.57 15.39 1.76
N VAL A 529 0.97 16.48 1.14
CA VAL A 529 0.53 17.84 1.49
C VAL A 529 -0.05 18.66 0.32
N VAL A 530 -0.01 18.13 -0.91
CA VAL A 530 -0.62 18.78 -2.10
C VAL A 530 -2.13 18.50 -2.12
N ASN A 531 -2.81 18.92 -1.06
CA ASN A 531 -4.24 18.75 -0.84
C ASN A 531 -4.73 19.94 -0.01
N MET A 532 -4.32 21.14 -0.41
CA MET A 532 -4.64 22.38 0.27
C MET A 532 -6.12 22.69 0.18
N LEU A 533 -6.71 23.08 1.30
CA LEU A 533 -8.03 23.70 1.32
C LEU A 533 -7.85 25.20 1.09
N PRO A 534 -8.79 25.88 0.40
CA PRO A 534 -8.80 27.33 0.31
C PRO A 534 -9.11 27.96 1.67
N PRO A 535 -9.02 29.29 1.82
CA PRO A 535 -9.47 29.98 3.03
C PRO A 535 -10.91 29.64 3.42
N ALA A 536 -11.22 29.68 4.72
CA ALA A 536 -12.51 29.28 5.28
C ALA A 536 -13.72 29.96 4.59
N GLU A 537 -13.56 31.23 4.19
CA GLU A 537 -14.60 31.98 3.47
C GLU A 537 -14.95 31.35 2.11
N LEU A 538 -13.97 30.87 1.37
CA LEU A 538 -14.19 30.20 0.09
C LEU A 538 -14.77 28.79 0.29
N ILE A 539 -14.36 28.07 1.34
CA ILE A 539 -14.94 26.78 1.71
C ILE A 539 -16.45 26.92 2.00
N GLN A 540 -16.84 27.98 2.75
CA GLN A 540 -18.26 28.27 3.06
C GLN A 540 -19.09 28.54 1.80
N GLN A 541 -18.45 29.08 0.75
CA GLN A 541 -19.08 29.31 -0.56
C GLN A 541 -19.06 28.06 -1.45
N GLY A 542 -18.51 26.92 -0.99
CA GLY A 542 -18.38 25.68 -1.77
C GLY A 542 -17.33 25.75 -2.89
N ILE A 543 -16.38 26.69 -2.78
CA ILE A 543 -15.33 26.89 -3.77
C ILE A 543 -14.14 25.99 -3.48
N GLU A 544 -13.74 25.20 -4.47
CA GLU A 544 -12.49 24.45 -4.49
C GLU A 544 -11.49 25.13 -5.43
N LEU A 545 -10.25 25.27 -5.00
CA LEU A 545 -9.16 25.84 -5.80
C LEU A 545 -8.26 24.74 -6.35
N PRO A 546 -7.69 24.90 -7.57
CA PRO A 546 -6.65 24.02 -8.07
C PRO A 546 -5.41 24.06 -7.16
N CYS A 547 -4.84 22.90 -6.89
CA CYS A 547 -3.59 22.76 -6.15
C CYS A 547 -2.52 22.16 -7.06
N ILE A 548 -1.31 22.73 -7.03
CA ILE A 548 -0.14 22.21 -7.75
C ILE A 548 1.01 22.07 -6.77
N GLY A 549 1.83 21.01 -6.88
CA GLY A 549 3.00 20.91 -6.03
C GLY A 549 3.96 19.77 -6.34
N ASP A 550 5.15 19.88 -5.76
CA ASP A 550 6.21 18.88 -5.86
C ASP A 550 6.14 17.78 -4.78
N GLY A 551 5.17 17.88 -3.87
CA GLY A 551 4.84 16.82 -2.92
C GLY A 551 3.80 15.85 -3.47
N ARG A 552 3.34 14.95 -2.55
CA ARG A 552 2.31 13.95 -2.81
C ARG A 552 0.95 14.38 -2.26
N GLN A 553 -0.08 13.63 -2.60
CA GLN A 553 -1.41 13.73 -2.02
C GLN A 553 -1.80 12.39 -1.40
N SER A 554 -2.54 12.43 -0.29
CA SER A 554 -3.14 11.21 0.28
C SER A 554 -4.09 10.55 -0.73
N GLY A 555 -3.98 9.24 -0.90
CA GLY A 555 -4.88 8.47 -1.75
C GLY A 555 -6.35 8.50 -1.32
N THR A 556 -6.65 8.97 -0.10
CA THR A 556 -8.02 9.14 0.44
C THR A 556 -8.60 10.52 0.20
N CYS A 557 -7.82 11.46 -0.35
CA CYS A 557 -8.25 12.81 -0.68
C CYS A 557 -9.06 12.84 -1.98
N GLY A 558 -10.17 13.53 -1.98
CA GLY A 558 -11.04 13.75 -3.15
C GLY A 558 -10.85 15.10 -3.83
N THR A 559 -9.83 15.89 -3.46
CA THR A 559 -9.54 17.18 -4.09
C THR A 559 -8.73 16.99 -5.36
N PRO A 560 -9.08 17.62 -6.48
CA PRO A 560 -8.28 17.59 -7.69
C PRO A 560 -6.99 18.37 -7.48
N ALA A 561 -5.85 17.70 -7.70
CA ALA A 561 -4.54 18.31 -7.59
C ALA A 561 -3.59 17.79 -8.67
N ILE A 562 -2.66 18.64 -9.08
CA ILE A 562 -1.51 18.32 -9.92
C ILE A 562 -0.32 18.15 -8.99
N LEU A 563 0.24 16.98 -8.93
CA LEU A 563 1.17 16.58 -7.89
C LEU A 563 2.34 15.76 -8.42
N ASN A 564 3.31 15.50 -7.56
CA ASN A 564 4.54 14.79 -7.92
C ASN A 564 5.37 15.56 -8.96
N ALA A 565 5.27 16.89 -9.01
CA ALA A 565 6.02 17.70 -9.97
C ALA A 565 7.51 17.39 -9.90
N SER A 566 8.07 17.07 -11.04
CA SER A 566 9.47 16.68 -11.21
C SER A 566 10.06 17.42 -12.41
N PRO A 567 11.24 18.08 -12.28
CA PRO A 567 12.03 18.18 -11.05
C PRO A 567 11.35 19.02 -9.97
N GLU A 568 11.55 18.63 -8.69
CA GLU A 568 11.05 19.36 -7.53
C GLU A 568 11.77 20.72 -7.35
N ALA A 569 11.20 21.62 -6.55
CA ALA A 569 11.80 22.93 -6.26
C ALA A 569 13.23 22.83 -5.68
N ALA A 570 13.50 21.83 -4.83
CA ALA A 570 14.82 21.63 -4.23
C ALA A 570 15.86 21.08 -5.22
N ASP A 571 15.43 20.50 -6.34
CA ASP A 571 16.28 20.01 -7.44
C ASP A 571 16.28 20.96 -8.66
N GLY A 572 15.96 22.24 -8.43
CA GLY A 572 16.01 23.29 -9.46
C GLY A 572 14.77 23.36 -10.38
N GLY A 573 13.67 22.69 -10.01
CA GLY A 573 12.40 22.82 -10.71
C GLY A 573 11.83 24.25 -10.68
N LEU A 574 11.08 24.64 -11.72
CA LEU A 574 10.57 26.01 -11.87
C LEU A 574 9.65 26.43 -10.73
N LEU A 575 8.97 25.51 -10.04
CA LEU A 575 8.19 25.82 -8.84
C LEU A 575 9.01 26.60 -7.81
N GLY A 576 10.31 26.33 -7.68
CA GLY A 576 11.22 27.01 -6.78
C GLY A 576 11.48 28.49 -7.13
N TYR A 577 11.15 28.93 -8.33
CA TYR A 577 11.44 30.28 -8.85
C TYR A 577 10.18 31.09 -9.16
N LEU A 578 8.98 30.52 -8.91
CA LEU A 578 7.71 31.25 -9.02
C LEU A 578 7.58 32.31 -7.90
N LYS A 579 6.80 33.34 -8.19
CA LYS A 579 6.41 34.41 -7.26
C LYS A 579 4.89 34.49 -7.15
N ASP A 580 4.36 34.94 -6.02
CA ASP A 580 2.93 35.20 -5.88
C ASP A 580 2.47 36.15 -6.98
N GLY A 581 1.34 35.80 -7.61
CA GLY A 581 0.75 36.55 -8.72
C GLY A 581 1.23 36.14 -10.10
N ASP A 582 2.25 35.29 -10.24
CA ASP A 582 2.58 34.69 -11.54
C ASP A 582 1.37 33.92 -12.09
N VAL A 583 1.16 33.98 -13.40
CA VAL A 583 0.04 33.25 -14.03
C VAL A 583 0.51 31.86 -14.45
N VAL A 584 -0.24 30.85 -14.06
CA VAL A 584 -0.04 29.47 -14.50
C VAL A 584 -1.24 29.03 -15.31
N ARG A 585 -1.00 28.45 -16.49
CA ARG A 585 -1.98 27.86 -17.37
C ARG A 585 -1.81 26.35 -17.42
N VAL A 586 -2.92 25.62 -17.26
CA VAL A 586 -3.00 24.16 -17.37
C VAL A 586 -4.00 23.81 -18.46
N ASP A 587 -3.60 22.92 -19.38
CA ASP A 587 -4.46 22.39 -20.45
C ASP A 587 -4.44 20.85 -20.39
N LEU A 588 -5.55 20.28 -19.92
CA LEU A 588 -5.66 18.84 -19.71
C LEU A 588 -5.78 18.06 -21.03
N LEU A 589 -6.25 18.69 -22.11
CA LEU A 589 -6.31 18.05 -23.43
C LEU A 589 -4.94 17.98 -24.07
N LYS A 590 -4.15 19.06 -23.94
CA LYS A 590 -2.78 19.12 -24.46
C LYS A 590 -1.74 18.49 -23.53
N ARG A 591 -2.15 18.04 -22.34
CA ARG A 591 -1.23 17.52 -21.31
C ARG A 591 -0.14 18.54 -20.94
N SER A 592 -0.49 19.81 -20.86
CA SER A 592 0.49 20.86 -20.61
C SER A 592 0.19 21.69 -19.36
N ALA A 593 1.28 22.12 -18.70
CA ALA A 593 1.24 23.05 -17.57
C ALA A 593 2.41 24.03 -17.69
N ASN A 594 2.09 25.32 -17.82
CA ASN A 594 3.08 26.34 -18.07
C ASN A 594 2.88 27.55 -17.16
N ALA A 595 3.96 28.12 -16.66
CA ALA A 595 3.96 29.50 -16.16
C ALA A 595 4.09 30.44 -17.37
N GLU A 596 3.33 31.51 -17.37
CA GLU A 596 3.40 32.54 -18.42
C GLU A 596 4.61 33.47 -18.21
N LEU A 597 5.78 32.86 -18.32
CA LEU A 597 7.09 33.49 -18.21
C LEU A 597 7.89 33.19 -19.47
N THR A 598 8.60 34.20 -19.98
CA THR A 598 9.52 34.00 -21.09
C THR A 598 10.75 33.20 -20.67
N PRO A 599 11.44 32.51 -21.59
CA PRO A 599 12.68 31.83 -21.27
C PRO A 599 13.75 32.74 -20.63
N GLU A 600 13.77 34.01 -21.03
CA GLU A 600 14.67 35.03 -20.52
C GLU A 600 14.35 35.34 -19.05
N GLU A 601 13.11 35.57 -18.73
CA GLU A 601 12.65 35.79 -17.32
C GLU A 601 12.95 34.57 -16.43
N ILE A 602 12.72 33.36 -16.92
CA ILE A 602 13.07 32.13 -16.18
C ILE A 602 14.57 32.09 -15.92
N LYS A 603 15.40 32.41 -16.92
CA LYS A 603 16.85 32.44 -16.78
C LYS A 603 17.30 33.50 -15.77
N GLU A 604 16.73 34.71 -15.85
CA GLU A 604 17.02 35.79 -14.91
C GLU A 604 16.63 35.41 -13.47
N ARG A 605 15.45 34.81 -13.27
CA ARG A 605 15.01 34.37 -11.94
C ARG A 605 15.93 33.30 -11.36
N ARG A 606 16.34 32.32 -12.16
CA ARG A 606 17.31 31.29 -11.74
C ARG A 606 18.67 31.86 -11.37
N ALA A 607 19.08 32.93 -12.04
CA ALA A 607 20.34 33.62 -11.72
C ALA A 607 20.24 34.52 -10.46
N ALA A 608 19.08 35.14 -10.24
CA ALA A 608 18.86 36.09 -9.15
C ALA A 608 18.40 35.47 -7.83
N MET A 609 17.72 34.32 -7.89
CA MET A 609 17.17 33.65 -6.72
C MET A 609 18.03 32.42 -6.35
N PRO A 610 18.35 32.22 -5.07
CA PRO A 610 18.98 30.97 -4.64
C PRO A 610 18.02 29.81 -4.89
N SER A 611 18.59 28.64 -5.24
CA SER A 611 17.79 27.41 -5.29
C SER A 611 17.11 27.15 -3.94
N TYR A 612 15.87 26.71 -3.97
CA TYR A 612 15.14 26.31 -2.77
C TYR A 612 15.95 25.28 -1.97
N LYS A 613 16.06 25.50 -0.67
CA LYS A 613 16.72 24.54 0.24
C LYS A 613 15.73 24.21 1.37
N GLY A 614 15.31 22.96 1.41
CA GLY A 614 14.50 22.47 2.52
C GLY A 614 15.21 22.56 3.89
N PRO A 615 14.49 22.28 4.99
CA PRO A 615 15.03 22.25 6.32
C PRO A 615 16.24 21.30 6.43
N LYS A 616 17.15 21.57 7.37
CA LYS A 616 18.31 20.70 7.64
C LYS A 616 17.85 19.28 8.00
N SER A 617 18.61 18.29 7.53
CA SER A 617 18.40 16.89 7.90
C SER A 617 18.58 16.70 9.41
N GLN A 618 17.63 15.98 10.03
CA GLN A 618 17.60 15.73 11.47
C GLN A 618 18.18 14.37 11.86
N THR A 619 18.35 13.46 10.89
CA THR A 619 18.88 12.11 11.11
C THR A 619 19.90 11.76 10.04
N PRO A 620 20.82 10.79 10.30
CA PRO A 620 21.76 10.30 9.29
C PRO A 620 21.05 9.81 8.03
N TRP A 621 19.93 9.08 8.18
CA TRP A 621 19.17 8.56 7.05
C TRP A 621 18.57 9.68 6.19
N GLN A 622 18.01 10.74 6.78
CA GLN A 622 17.50 11.88 6.01
C GLN A 622 18.60 12.53 5.17
N LYS A 623 19.82 12.62 5.69
CA LYS A 623 20.96 13.18 4.93
C LYS A 623 21.33 12.27 3.75
N MET A 624 21.58 10.99 4.01
CA MET A 624 21.94 10.01 2.97
C MET A 624 20.85 9.91 1.90
N PHE A 625 19.58 9.89 2.32
CA PHE A 625 18.44 9.83 1.42
C PHE A 625 18.40 11.01 0.45
N ARG A 626 18.57 12.25 0.93
CA ARG A 626 18.56 13.45 0.09
C ARG A 626 19.67 13.45 -0.97
N GLU A 627 20.82 12.89 -0.64
CA GLU A 627 21.98 12.83 -1.52
C GLU A 627 21.80 11.81 -2.64
N SER A 628 21.01 10.75 -2.41
CA SER A 628 20.90 9.59 -3.31
C SER A 628 19.51 9.43 -3.97
N VAL A 629 18.49 10.15 -3.52
CA VAL A 629 17.12 9.92 -4.00
C VAL A 629 16.87 10.49 -5.39
N ALA A 630 16.14 9.72 -6.22
CA ALA A 630 15.59 10.17 -7.50
C ALA A 630 14.27 10.94 -7.32
N GLN A 631 13.79 11.59 -8.38
CA GLN A 631 12.54 12.34 -8.39
C GLN A 631 11.31 11.44 -8.27
N LEU A 632 10.15 12.03 -7.95
CA LEU A 632 8.87 11.28 -7.83
C LEU A 632 8.46 10.62 -9.14
N ALA A 633 8.66 11.29 -10.28
CA ALA A 633 8.40 10.71 -11.60
C ALA A 633 9.23 9.43 -11.84
N ASP A 634 10.40 9.36 -11.24
CA ASP A 634 11.31 8.22 -11.28
C ASP A 634 11.05 7.17 -10.19
N GLY A 635 9.93 7.26 -9.49
CA GLY A 635 9.56 6.34 -8.42
C GLY A 635 10.23 6.64 -7.08
N MET A 636 10.98 7.74 -6.92
CA MET A 636 11.67 8.11 -5.68
C MET A 636 12.56 6.97 -5.14
N VAL A 637 13.30 6.31 -6.01
CA VAL A 637 14.24 5.23 -5.67
C VAL A 637 15.59 5.81 -5.20
N ILE A 638 16.40 5.00 -4.51
CA ILE A 638 17.82 5.30 -4.30
C ILE A 638 18.52 5.02 -5.63
N LYS A 639 19.21 6.02 -6.19
CA LYS A 639 19.79 5.98 -7.55
C LYS A 639 20.75 4.81 -7.73
N GLU A 640 21.63 4.62 -6.77
CA GLU A 640 22.64 3.56 -6.79
C GLU A 640 22.03 2.16 -6.62
N ALA A 641 20.87 2.05 -5.94
CA ALA A 641 20.24 0.77 -5.66
C ALA A 641 19.59 0.12 -6.90
N VAL A 642 19.20 0.89 -7.91
CA VAL A 642 18.58 0.33 -9.13
C VAL A 642 19.56 -0.33 -10.09
N GLU A 643 20.87 -0.21 -9.83
CA GLU A 643 21.91 -0.94 -10.55
C GLU A 643 21.91 -2.43 -10.18
N PHE A 644 21.37 -2.77 -8.99
CA PHE A 644 21.32 -4.12 -8.47
C PHE A 644 19.96 -4.76 -8.80
N GLN A 645 19.94 -5.62 -9.81
CA GLN A 645 18.74 -6.32 -10.25
C GLN A 645 19.00 -7.82 -10.29
N ARG A 646 18.03 -8.60 -9.78
CA ARG A 646 18.08 -10.07 -9.81
C ARG A 646 19.37 -10.65 -9.22
N ILE A 647 19.83 -10.07 -8.10
CA ILE A 647 21.17 -10.34 -7.54
C ILE A 647 21.38 -11.80 -7.15
N ALA A 648 20.32 -12.57 -6.84
CA ALA A 648 20.45 -13.99 -6.58
C ALA A 648 20.86 -14.82 -7.82
N GLN A 649 20.71 -14.25 -9.05
CA GLN A 649 21.13 -14.87 -10.31
C GLN A 649 22.37 -14.20 -10.92
N THR A 650 22.60 -12.92 -10.64
CA THR A 650 23.65 -12.13 -11.30
C THR A 650 24.91 -11.96 -10.45
N MET A 651 24.79 -12.16 -9.14
CA MET A 651 25.90 -12.03 -8.19
C MET A 651 26.30 -13.39 -7.62
N PRO A 652 27.56 -13.57 -7.23
CA PRO A 652 27.99 -14.78 -6.50
C PRO A 652 27.28 -14.86 -5.15
N ILE A 653 27.24 -16.05 -4.57
CA ILE A 653 26.76 -16.25 -3.19
C ILE A 653 27.58 -15.35 -2.24
N PRO A 654 26.96 -14.72 -1.22
CA PRO A 654 27.66 -13.86 -0.28
C PRO A 654 28.89 -14.55 0.35
N ARG A 655 29.95 -13.78 0.56
CA ARG A 655 31.16 -14.29 1.22
C ARG A 655 30.83 -14.78 2.61
N GLN A 656 31.51 -15.85 3.01
CA GLN A 656 31.51 -16.34 4.38
C GLN A 656 32.24 -15.34 5.31
N ASN A 657 31.91 -15.36 6.58
CA ASN A 657 32.48 -14.46 7.58
C ASN A 657 33.56 -15.11 8.45
N HIS A 658 33.98 -16.34 8.14
CA HIS A 658 35.01 -17.09 8.81
C HIS A 658 36.05 -17.67 7.85
#